data_87fe8c21bb6e8a3d9dbb63426338378b
#
_entry.id   87fe8c21bb6e8a3d9dbb63426338378b
#
_cell.length_a   1.000
_cell.length_b   1.000
_cell.length_c   1.000
_cell.angle_alpha   90.00
_cell.angle_beta   90.00
_cell.angle_gamma   90.00
#
_symmetry.space_group_name_H-M   'P 1'
#
loop_
_entity.id
_entity.type
_entity.pdbx_description
1 polymer ?
#
loop_
_entity_poly.entity_id
_entity_poly.type
_entity_poly.pdbx_seq_one_letter_code
_entity_poly.pdbx_strand_id
1 'polypeptide(L)'
;MNIIKNSSFVFLISTLISFFSTEVFSDPIEEIVVKGSWRQTSASQEDSSIIFLSSDVIKAQSMKHFEQLSFLVPNLNFAASDSRARYFQIRGIGERSGYQGTPNSSVGFLIDDIDYSGQGGIATTFDVDQIEVYRGPQGSRIGANALAGLIYIQTKDPTDTFEGTSEVTIGSYGTKSAGVAFGGPLDQNPDITYRIVLRKDKADGFRKNLYLKRSDTSRKEESTGRLKVNWQLAENTKIKFLVSQVDLNDPADIWTIDGSLNTLSDRPGMDSQKTNSYGLKVFHSFDGFELQSYTSSTDTNVIFSYDADWGNTDSHFPYVYDYFSETLRDRKSFNQEFRAISDSADFKKNSFFEWVIGANYLELKESNLKQDDGLYGDPSDPYGPYASASSSSSKYKSSNFSVFGNLDYLLSASLKFSIGLRWEDWEADYSDSLQESFNPTDKMSGGKISLIKNMTNDTNMYASLAKGYKQGGFNLGLGLYTNATNKNLAYDPEFLTNYELGINTKLLDSRVTFNGVLFYSDREDQQVLISTQTDPSDPNTFSFLTQNAAEGVNHGLEINMDMDINQSLSAFVNLGILKTEIKNWQSRQDLEGRAQAHAPERSYALGLNWAPTSHTYLAIDFTGKSSFYYSDSHNNKSKSYVLTNLNLGYVKNNWNYELWARNIFDEYYSVRGFYFGNEAPNFIDTLYERQGDPRHIGLSIRYDF
;
A
#
# COMPACT_ATOMS: atom_id res chain seq x y z
N MET A 1 -8.66 11.24 -40.64
CA MET A 1 -8.65 9.86 -41.17
C MET A 1 -7.89 9.01 -40.19
N ASN A 2 -8.51 8.66 -39.04
CA ASN A 2 -7.98 7.74 -38.00
C ASN A 2 -9.12 7.30 -37.07
N ILE A 3 -10.08 6.55 -37.61
CA ILE A 3 -11.25 5.99 -36.87
C ILE A 3 -11.30 4.44 -37.02
N ILE A 4 -10.19 3.79 -37.35
CA ILE A 4 -10.19 2.33 -37.54
C ILE A 4 -9.07 1.73 -36.69
N LYS A 5 -9.17 1.82 -35.34
CA LYS A 5 -8.39 0.98 -34.39
C LYS A 5 -9.16 0.52 -33.15
N ASN A 6 -10.43 0.88 -32.99
CA ASN A 6 -11.23 0.48 -31.82
C ASN A 6 -12.16 -0.73 -32.05
N SER A 7 -12.18 -1.31 -33.24
CA SER A 7 -13.09 -2.44 -33.53
C SER A 7 -12.54 -3.82 -33.11
N SER A 8 -11.25 -3.97 -32.89
CA SER A 8 -10.63 -5.24 -32.52
C SER A 8 -10.91 -5.68 -31.07
N PHE A 9 -11.13 -4.73 -30.16
CA PHE A 9 -11.38 -5.04 -28.75
C PHE A 9 -12.83 -5.52 -28.50
N VAL A 10 -13.80 -4.95 -29.21
CA VAL A 10 -15.22 -5.37 -29.14
C VAL A 10 -15.41 -6.74 -29.80
N PHE A 11 -14.61 -7.06 -30.82
CA PHE A 11 -14.66 -8.36 -31.49
C PHE A 11 -14.09 -9.50 -30.63
N LEU A 12 -13.11 -9.23 -29.75
CA LEU A 12 -12.55 -10.23 -28.84
C LEU A 12 -13.56 -10.62 -27.75
N ILE A 13 -14.33 -9.68 -27.23
CA ILE A 13 -15.37 -9.94 -26.21
C ILE A 13 -16.57 -10.69 -26.82
N SER A 14 -16.99 -10.37 -28.06
CA SER A 14 -18.09 -11.06 -28.72
C SER A 14 -17.74 -12.47 -29.18
N THR A 15 -16.46 -12.76 -29.44
CA THR A 15 -16.01 -14.11 -29.86
C THR A 15 -15.86 -15.06 -28.66
N LEU A 16 -15.57 -14.53 -27.46
CA LEU A 16 -15.52 -15.31 -26.23
C LEU A 16 -16.90 -15.82 -25.76
N ILE A 17 -17.97 -15.12 -26.10
CA ILE A 17 -19.35 -15.50 -25.74
C ILE A 17 -19.91 -16.66 -26.57
N SER A 18 -19.31 -17.00 -27.73
CA SER A 18 -19.84 -17.99 -28.66
C SER A 18 -19.36 -19.43 -28.46
N PHE A 19 -18.54 -19.71 -27.44
CA PHE A 19 -17.98 -21.05 -27.18
C PHE A 19 -18.68 -21.85 -26.07
N PHE A 20 -19.86 -21.42 -25.61
CA PHE A 20 -20.57 -22.08 -24.52
C PHE A 20 -21.57 -23.12 -25.03
N SER A 21 -21.11 -24.35 -25.22
CA SER A 21 -21.99 -25.51 -25.20
C SER A 21 -21.20 -26.79 -24.93
N THR A 22 -21.01 -27.11 -23.66
CA THR A 22 -20.96 -28.45 -23.07
C THR A 22 -21.12 -28.31 -21.56
N GLU A 23 -22.10 -28.97 -20.98
CA GLU A 23 -22.29 -29.06 -19.53
C GLU A 23 -21.09 -29.75 -18.89
N VAL A 24 -20.25 -29.01 -18.26
CA VAL A 24 -19.20 -29.51 -17.34
C VAL A 24 -19.38 -28.76 -16.02
N PHE A 25 -19.85 -29.47 -15.02
CA PHE A 25 -19.99 -28.94 -13.65
C PHE A 25 -18.59 -28.63 -13.11
N SER A 26 -18.27 -27.35 -12.97
CA SER A 26 -17.18 -26.92 -12.10
C SER A 26 -17.73 -26.74 -10.69
N ASP A 27 -16.92 -26.99 -9.67
CA ASP A 27 -17.28 -26.60 -8.30
C ASP A 27 -17.52 -25.08 -8.26
N PRO A 28 -18.50 -24.59 -7.50
CA PRO A 28 -18.74 -23.16 -7.39
C PRO A 28 -17.52 -22.45 -6.79
N ILE A 29 -17.27 -21.21 -7.24
CA ILE A 29 -16.21 -20.36 -6.69
C ILE A 29 -16.41 -20.24 -5.18
N GLU A 30 -15.35 -20.55 -4.41
CA GLU A 30 -15.36 -20.49 -2.95
C GLU A 30 -15.76 -19.09 -2.47
N GLU A 31 -16.62 -19.01 -1.47
CA GLU A 31 -17.10 -17.74 -0.96
C GLU A 31 -15.99 -17.02 -0.17
N ILE A 32 -15.56 -15.86 -0.66
CA ILE A 32 -14.53 -15.06 -0.01
C ILE A 32 -15.15 -14.36 1.21
N VAL A 33 -14.53 -14.58 2.39
CA VAL A 33 -14.90 -13.94 3.64
C VAL A 33 -14.01 -12.72 3.88
N VAL A 34 -14.62 -11.59 4.18
CA VAL A 34 -13.92 -10.35 4.52
C VAL A 34 -13.32 -10.45 5.91
N LYS A 35 -12.02 -10.37 6.01
CA LYS A 35 -11.23 -10.51 7.25
C LYS A 35 -11.03 -9.15 7.94
N GLY A 36 -10.84 -8.14 7.14
CA GLY A 36 -10.59 -6.78 7.57
C GLY A 36 -11.83 -6.04 8.09
N SER A 37 -13.03 -6.61 8.13
CA SER A 37 -14.25 -6.01 8.69
C SER A 37 -14.41 -6.31 10.18
N TRP A 38 -15.20 -5.51 10.91
CA TRP A 38 -15.52 -5.80 12.32
C TRP A 38 -16.25 -7.13 12.53
N ARG A 39 -17.05 -7.52 11.55
CA ARG A 39 -17.69 -8.83 11.45
C ARG A 39 -17.17 -9.54 10.22
N GLN A 40 -17.04 -10.84 10.30
CA GLN A 40 -16.76 -11.63 9.11
C GLN A 40 -18.04 -11.66 8.27
N THR A 41 -17.99 -11.04 7.13
CA THR A 41 -19.07 -10.98 6.14
C THR A 41 -18.61 -11.60 4.84
N SER A 42 -19.55 -12.06 4.02
CA SER A 42 -19.24 -12.46 2.66
C SER A 42 -18.88 -11.25 1.82
N ALA A 43 -17.86 -11.39 0.97
CA ALA A 43 -17.49 -10.36 0.00
C ALA A 43 -18.67 -9.91 -0.87
N SER A 44 -19.61 -10.82 -1.15
CA SER A 44 -20.83 -10.52 -1.90
C SER A 44 -21.81 -9.60 -1.16
N GLN A 45 -21.67 -9.42 0.16
CA GLN A 45 -22.57 -8.60 0.98
C GLN A 45 -21.95 -7.26 1.41
N GLU A 46 -20.75 -6.97 0.95
CA GLU A 46 -20.07 -5.72 1.28
C GLU A 46 -20.66 -4.52 0.53
N ASP A 47 -20.63 -3.38 1.20
CA ASP A 47 -21.12 -2.09 0.71
C ASP A 47 -19.99 -1.13 0.36
N SER A 48 -18.83 -1.66 0.00
CA SER A 48 -17.60 -0.95 -0.33
C SER A 48 -16.94 -1.53 -1.57
N SER A 49 -16.18 -0.70 -2.28
CA SER A 49 -15.29 -1.17 -3.32
C SER A 49 -14.08 -1.88 -2.72
N ILE A 50 -14.04 -3.20 -2.81
CA ILE A 50 -12.93 -4.02 -2.29
C ILE A 50 -12.43 -4.94 -3.40
N ILE A 51 -11.12 -5.15 -3.46
CA ILE A 51 -10.50 -6.24 -4.22
C ILE A 51 -9.83 -7.20 -3.24
N PHE A 52 -10.01 -8.48 -3.52
CA PHE A 52 -9.45 -9.57 -2.72
C PHE A 52 -8.36 -10.28 -3.50
N LEU A 53 -7.21 -10.47 -2.88
CA LEU A 53 -6.13 -11.30 -3.38
C LEU A 53 -5.98 -12.48 -2.40
N SER A 54 -6.59 -13.61 -2.76
CA SER A 54 -6.56 -14.82 -1.94
C SER A 54 -5.17 -15.46 -1.95
N SER A 55 -4.91 -16.40 -1.02
CA SER A 55 -3.66 -17.16 -1.00
C SER A 55 -3.38 -17.86 -2.31
N ASP A 56 -4.41 -18.30 -3.04
CA ASP A 56 -4.26 -19.01 -4.31
C ASP A 56 -3.90 -18.05 -5.46
N VAL A 57 -4.49 -16.85 -5.50
CA VAL A 57 -4.06 -15.79 -6.43
C VAL A 57 -2.61 -15.41 -6.15
N ILE A 58 -2.23 -15.21 -4.89
CA ILE A 58 -0.86 -14.87 -4.49
C ILE A 58 0.13 -15.95 -4.92
N LYS A 59 -0.21 -17.23 -4.72
CA LYS A 59 0.60 -18.37 -5.15
C LYS A 59 0.69 -18.46 -6.68
N ALA A 60 -0.46 -18.41 -7.37
CA ALA A 60 -0.52 -18.54 -8.84
C ALA A 60 0.34 -17.48 -9.54
N GLN A 61 0.46 -16.29 -8.95
CA GLN A 61 1.27 -15.20 -9.49
C GLN A 61 2.75 -15.27 -9.08
N SER A 62 3.14 -16.17 -8.16
CA SER A 62 4.53 -16.26 -7.63
C SER A 62 5.13 -14.93 -7.18
N MET A 63 4.30 -13.96 -6.78
CA MET A 63 4.73 -12.64 -6.34
C MET A 63 5.15 -12.70 -4.86
N LYS A 64 6.32 -12.16 -4.54
CA LYS A 64 6.95 -12.34 -3.22
C LYS A 64 6.77 -11.13 -2.29
N HIS A 65 6.26 -10.02 -2.81
CA HIS A 65 6.03 -8.79 -2.06
C HIS A 65 4.76 -8.07 -2.55
N PHE A 66 4.06 -7.36 -1.64
CA PHE A 66 2.83 -6.63 -1.97
C PHE A 66 3.03 -5.59 -3.09
N GLU A 67 4.19 -4.94 -3.16
CA GLU A 67 4.53 -4.03 -4.26
C GLU A 67 4.23 -4.65 -5.64
N GLN A 68 4.56 -5.92 -5.82
CA GLN A 68 4.32 -6.65 -7.06
C GLN A 68 2.83 -6.95 -7.27
N LEU A 69 2.12 -7.35 -6.20
CA LEU A 69 0.69 -7.62 -6.23
C LEU A 69 -0.15 -6.35 -6.48
N SER A 70 0.36 -5.18 -6.13
CA SER A 70 -0.34 -3.90 -6.32
C SER A 70 -0.68 -3.61 -7.79
N PHE A 71 0.04 -4.20 -8.74
CA PHE A 71 -0.27 -4.08 -10.17
C PHE A 71 -1.57 -4.80 -10.56
N LEU A 72 -2.02 -5.77 -9.77
CA LEU A 72 -3.30 -6.48 -10.00
C LEU A 72 -4.51 -5.67 -9.55
N VAL A 73 -4.30 -4.59 -8.79
CA VAL A 73 -5.36 -3.76 -8.22
C VAL A 73 -5.53 -2.47 -9.03
N PRO A 74 -6.62 -2.32 -9.78
CA PRO A 74 -6.89 -1.08 -10.52
C PRO A 74 -7.12 0.10 -9.57
N ASN A 75 -6.76 1.30 -10.04
CA ASN A 75 -6.79 2.55 -9.26
C ASN A 75 -5.91 2.53 -7.99
N LEU A 76 -5.04 1.53 -7.85
CA LEU A 76 -3.94 1.52 -6.90
C LEU A 76 -2.63 1.85 -7.64
N ASN A 77 -1.93 2.84 -7.16
CA ASN A 77 -0.60 3.20 -7.62
C ASN A 77 0.35 3.30 -6.44
N PHE A 78 1.63 3.40 -6.69
CA PHE A 78 2.63 3.68 -5.67
C PHE A 78 3.70 4.61 -6.22
N ALA A 79 4.35 5.33 -5.33
CA ALA A 79 5.54 6.11 -5.61
C ALA A 79 6.71 5.45 -4.89
N ALA A 80 7.69 5.00 -5.67
CA ALA A 80 8.88 4.38 -5.12
C ALA A 80 10.05 5.39 -5.22
N SER A 81 10.17 6.27 -4.25
CA SER A 81 11.34 7.15 -4.09
C SER A 81 12.51 6.41 -3.43
N ASP A 82 12.22 5.36 -2.68
CA ASP A 82 13.12 4.57 -1.85
C ASP A 82 13.38 3.19 -2.49
N SER A 83 14.08 2.28 -1.83
CA SER A 83 14.35 0.94 -2.36
C SER A 83 13.09 0.14 -2.65
N ARG A 84 12.04 0.34 -1.84
CA ARG A 84 10.72 -0.32 -1.94
C ARG A 84 9.57 0.69 -1.96
N ALA A 85 8.41 0.25 -2.44
CA ALA A 85 7.17 1.03 -2.32
C ALA A 85 6.73 1.07 -0.86
N ARG A 86 6.65 2.27 -0.29
CA ARG A 86 6.16 2.53 1.07
C ARG A 86 4.88 3.32 1.09
N TYR A 87 4.63 4.09 0.03
CA TYR A 87 3.51 5.03 -0.08
C TYR A 87 2.66 4.65 -1.27
N PHE A 88 1.39 4.41 -0.99
CA PHE A 88 0.40 3.99 -1.99
C PHE A 88 -0.59 5.11 -2.24
N GLN A 89 -1.13 5.14 -3.46
CA GLN A 89 -2.21 6.04 -3.83
C GLN A 89 -3.41 5.21 -4.29
N ILE A 90 -4.55 5.42 -3.66
CA ILE A 90 -5.82 4.81 -4.04
C ILE A 90 -6.69 5.88 -4.68
N ARG A 91 -7.19 5.62 -5.90
CA ARG A 91 -7.98 6.60 -6.68
C ARG A 91 -7.26 7.96 -6.84
N GLY A 92 -5.91 7.94 -6.91
CA GLY A 92 -5.08 9.13 -7.04
C GLY A 92 -4.82 9.89 -5.74
N ILE A 93 -5.25 9.37 -4.58
CA ILE A 93 -5.07 10.00 -3.27
C ILE A 93 -4.05 9.21 -2.46
N GLY A 94 -3.03 9.86 -1.96
CA GLY A 94 -1.96 9.29 -1.13
C GLY A 94 -0.63 10.01 -1.26
N GLU A 95 0.27 9.74 -0.34
CA GLU A 95 1.61 10.31 -0.27
C GLU A 95 2.51 9.73 -1.37
N ARG A 96 3.55 10.49 -1.77
CA ARG A 96 4.52 10.10 -2.80
C ARG A 96 5.94 9.98 -2.28
N SER A 97 6.19 10.47 -1.08
CA SER A 97 7.51 10.43 -0.42
C SER A 97 7.33 10.45 1.09
N GLY A 98 8.43 10.23 1.82
CA GLY A 98 8.46 10.34 3.27
C GLY A 98 7.98 11.70 3.76
N TYR A 99 7.31 11.70 4.89
CA TYR A 99 6.88 12.94 5.53
C TYR A 99 8.07 13.66 6.17
N GLN A 100 7.92 14.95 6.27
CA GLN A 100 8.71 15.83 7.12
C GLN A 100 7.72 16.49 8.11
N GLY A 101 8.00 16.43 9.39
CA GLY A 101 7.06 16.88 10.41
C GLY A 101 6.07 15.79 10.83
N THR A 102 4.81 15.97 10.56
CA THR A 102 3.75 15.08 11.04
C THR A 102 3.61 13.81 10.21
N PRO A 103 3.75 12.62 10.83
CA PRO A 103 3.42 11.36 10.17
C PRO A 103 1.90 11.20 10.04
N ASN A 104 1.36 11.41 8.84
CA ASN A 104 -0.05 11.22 8.55
C ASN A 104 -0.23 10.56 7.18
N SER A 105 -0.79 9.36 7.14
CA SER A 105 -1.03 8.62 5.90
C SER A 105 -2.45 8.83 5.40
N SER A 106 -2.62 8.96 4.08
CA SER A 106 -3.94 8.95 3.44
C SER A 106 -4.44 7.53 3.17
N VAL A 107 -3.54 6.55 3.08
CA VAL A 107 -3.85 5.13 2.88
C VAL A 107 -3.42 4.35 4.10
N GLY A 108 -4.38 3.64 4.71
CA GLY A 108 -4.11 2.73 5.82
C GLY A 108 -3.36 1.49 5.32
N PHE A 109 -2.44 0.99 6.14
CA PHE A 109 -1.68 -0.23 5.84
C PHE A 109 -1.61 -1.10 7.10
N LEU A 110 -2.41 -2.16 7.15
CA LEU A 110 -2.52 -3.03 8.32
C LEU A 110 -2.05 -4.45 7.98
N ILE A 111 -1.32 -5.07 8.91
CA ILE A 111 -0.99 -6.49 8.87
C ILE A 111 -1.48 -7.11 10.17
N ASP A 112 -2.41 -8.08 10.09
CA ASP A 112 -3.03 -8.75 11.26
C ASP A 112 -3.61 -7.76 12.30
N ASP A 113 -4.19 -6.64 11.84
CA ASP A 113 -4.75 -5.51 12.60
C ASP A 113 -3.70 -4.59 13.27
N ILE A 114 -2.41 -4.79 13.07
CA ILE A 114 -1.37 -3.85 13.49
C ILE A 114 -1.18 -2.78 12.40
N ASP A 115 -1.18 -1.52 12.81
CA ASP A 115 -1.02 -0.37 11.90
C ASP A 115 0.45 -0.14 11.53
N TYR A 116 0.75 -0.26 10.23
CA TYR A 116 2.04 0.05 9.60
C TYR A 116 1.91 1.16 8.56
N SER A 117 0.92 2.03 8.69
CA SER A 117 0.71 3.14 7.75
C SER A 117 1.97 3.99 7.57
N GLY A 118 2.35 4.24 6.32
CA GLY A 118 3.61 4.88 5.96
C GLY A 118 4.87 3.99 6.09
N GLN A 119 4.70 2.69 6.39
CA GLN A 119 5.77 1.70 6.55
C GLN A 119 5.58 0.47 5.62
N GLY A 120 4.84 0.61 4.53
CA GLY A 120 4.42 -0.49 3.65
C GLY A 120 5.55 -1.29 2.96
N GLY A 121 6.81 -0.93 3.18
CA GLY A 121 7.96 -1.70 2.70
C GLY A 121 8.12 -3.10 3.31
N ILE A 122 7.43 -3.42 4.41
CA ILE A 122 7.51 -4.70 5.16
C ILE A 122 6.41 -5.70 4.79
N ALA A 123 6.08 -5.85 3.54
CA ALA A 123 4.91 -6.61 3.07
C ALA A 123 5.27 -7.86 2.27
N THR A 124 6.02 -8.80 2.87
CA THR A 124 6.23 -10.14 2.27
C THR A 124 4.89 -10.88 2.11
N THR A 125 4.77 -11.64 1.01
CA THR A 125 3.58 -12.45 0.71
C THR A 125 3.70 -13.90 1.23
N PHE A 126 4.81 -14.28 1.84
CA PHE A 126 5.00 -15.62 2.38
C PHE A 126 4.09 -15.86 3.57
N ASP A 127 3.33 -16.94 3.51
CA ASP A 127 2.38 -17.34 4.55
C ASP A 127 1.25 -16.31 4.79
N VAL A 128 0.87 -15.59 3.73
CA VAL A 128 -0.30 -14.72 3.71
C VAL A 128 -1.54 -15.53 3.33
N ASP A 129 -2.64 -15.28 4.03
CA ASP A 129 -3.95 -15.89 3.78
C ASP A 129 -4.72 -15.09 2.74
N GLN A 130 -4.83 -13.77 2.96
CA GLN A 130 -5.61 -12.87 2.11
C GLN A 130 -5.07 -11.44 2.19
N ILE A 131 -5.16 -10.71 1.09
CA ILE A 131 -4.96 -9.27 1.03
C ILE A 131 -6.25 -8.63 0.54
N GLU A 132 -6.70 -7.61 1.25
CA GLU A 132 -7.90 -6.83 0.95
C GLU A 132 -7.48 -5.38 0.68
N VAL A 133 -7.91 -4.83 -0.46
CA VAL A 133 -7.69 -3.43 -0.77
C VAL A 133 -9.05 -2.73 -0.84
N TYR A 134 -9.35 -1.95 0.20
CA TYR A 134 -10.53 -1.10 0.28
C TYR A 134 -10.26 0.21 -0.44
N ARG A 135 -11.09 0.55 -1.40
CA ARG A 135 -10.98 1.79 -2.18
C ARG A 135 -12.09 2.75 -1.76
N GLY A 136 -11.71 3.93 -1.31
CA GLY A 136 -12.59 4.91 -0.67
C GLY A 136 -12.42 4.96 0.85
N PRO A 137 -12.91 6.02 1.51
CA PRO A 137 -12.62 6.34 2.90
C PRO A 137 -13.09 5.27 3.87
N GLN A 138 -12.23 4.93 4.84
CA GLN A 138 -12.51 4.03 5.95
C GLN A 138 -12.58 4.79 7.29
N GLY A 139 -13.11 6.03 7.25
CA GLY A 139 -13.13 6.95 8.38
C GLY A 139 -13.92 6.43 9.61
N SER A 140 -15.00 5.66 9.42
CA SER A 140 -15.74 5.08 10.54
C SER A 140 -14.96 3.97 11.25
N ARG A 141 -14.15 3.20 10.52
CA ARG A 141 -13.47 2.01 11.03
C ARG A 141 -12.04 2.30 11.50
N ILE A 142 -11.23 2.95 10.66
CA ILE A 142 -9.80 3.16 10.91
C ILE A 142 -9.53 4.59 11.42
N GLY A 143 -10.30 5.58 10.95
CA GLY A 143 -10.09 6.98 11.29
C GLY A 143 -9.12 7.70 10.37
N ALA A 144 -8.28 8.57 10.93
CA ALA A 144 -7.47 9.54 10.19
C ALA A 144 -6.48 8.95 9.18
N ASN A 145 -5.99 7.73 9.40
CA ASN A 145 -4.98 7.11 8.53
C ASN A 145 -5.56 6.41 7.29
N ALA A 146 -6.85 6.53 7.00
CA ALA A 146 -7.51 5.84 5.90
C ALA A 146 -8.48 6.73 5.12
N LEU A 147 -8.05 7.94 4.80
CA LEU A 147 -8.81 8.90 3.99
C LEU A 147 -9.13 8.33 2.60
N ALA A 148 -8.15 7.76 1.92
CA ALA A 148 -8.27 7.25 0.55
C ALA A 148 -8.71 5.78 0.49
N GLY A 149 -8.42 5.02 1.52
CA GLY A 149 -8.66 3.58 1.59
C GLY A 149 -7.73 2.85 2.54
N LEU A 150 -7.78 1.53 2.46
CA LEU A 150 -7.04 0.64 3.36
C LEU A 150 -6.47 -0.54 2.58
N ILE A 151 -5.23 -0.88 2.85
CA ILE A 151 -4.60 -2.15 2.48
C ILE A 151 -4.53 -3.00 3.75
N TYR A 152 -5.24 -4.13 3.75
CA TYR A 152 -5.29 -5.04 4.88
C TYR A 152 -4.71 -6.40 4.49
N ILE A 153 -3.66 -6.83 5.18
CA ILE A 153 -2.99 -8.11 4.96
C ILE A 153 -3.28 -9.01 6.15
N GLN A 154 -3.96 -10.12 5.89
CA GLN A 154 -4.15 -11.18 6.85
C GLN A 154 -3.14 -12.29 6.59
N THR A 155 -2.32 -12.61 7.57
CA THR A 155 -1.45 -13.77 7.51
C THR A 155 -2.17 -15.01 8.05
N LYS A 156 -1.73 -16.21 7.67
CA LYS A 156 -2.40 -17.46 8.09
C LYS A 156 -2.46 -17.57 9.60
N ASP A 157 -3.60 -17.99 10.08
CA ASP A 157 -3.80 -18.32 11.51
C ASP A 157 -3.31 -19.75 11.82
N PRO A 158 -3.03 -20.08 13.09
CA PRO A 158 -2.84 -21.45 13.54
C PRO A 158 -4.03 -22.35 13.21
N THR A 159 -3.76 -23.60 12.84
CA THR A 159 -4.74 -24.63 12.46
C THR A 159 -4.91 -25.69 13.55
N ASP A 160 -6.03 -26.42 13.50
CA ASP A 160 -6.32 -27.51 14.46
C ASP A 160 -5.62 -28.83 14.10
N THR A 161 -4.92 -28.86 12.96
CA THR A 161 -4.08 -29.97 12.53
C THR A 161 -2.67 -29.47 12.27
N PHE A 162 -1.68 -30.34 12.52
CA PHE A 162 -0.29 -29.97 12.19
C PHE A 162 -0.12 -29.90 10.69
N GLU A 163 0.32 -28.74 10.21
CA GLU A 163 0.60 -28.49 8.81
C GLU A 163 1.77 -27.52 8.65
N GLY A 164 2.37 -27.52 7.49
CA GLY A 164 3.42 -26.56 7.20
C GLY A 164 3.74 -26.45 5.73
N THR A 165 4.55 -25.45 5.41
CA THR A 165 5.10 -25.22 4.07
C THR A 165 6.56 -24.83 4.18
N SER A 166 7.37 -25.31 3.25
CA SER A 166 8.74 -24.85 3.05
C SER A 166 8.91 -24.39 1.61
N GLU A 167 9.62 -23.30 1.37
CA GLU A 167 9.82 -22.74 0.04
C GLU A 167 11.29 -22.31 -0.14
N VAL A 168 11.86 -22.61 -1.30
CA VAL A 168 13.15 -22.10 -1.74
C VAL A 168 12.97 -21.48 -3.12
N THR A 169 13.53 -20.29 -3.34
CA THR A 169 13.50 -19.59 -4.63
C THR A 169 14.91 -19.19 -5.04
N ILE A 170 15.20 -19.35 -6.34
CA ILE A 170 16.40 -18.81 -6.98
C ILE A 170 15.99 -18.06 -8.26
N GLY A 171 16.71 -17.02 -8.63
CA GLY A 171 16.35 -16.22 -9.81
C GLY A 171 17.44 -15.29 -10.30
N SER A 172 17.07 -14.50 -11.30
CA SER A 172 17.92 -13.44 -11.86
C SER A 172 18.41 -12.48 -10.76
N TYR A 173 19.44 -11.74 -11.03
CA TYR A 173 19.98 -10.72 -10.14
C TYR A 173 20.38 -11.25 -8.75
N GLY A 174 20.91 -12.47 -8.69
CA GLY A 174 21.34 -13.09 -7.44
C GLY A 174 20.19 -13.42 -6.47
N THR A 175 18.95 -13.46 -6.94
CA THR A 175 17.78 -13.76 -6.08
C THR A 175 17.90 -15.15 -5.46
N LYS A 176 17.80 -15.19 -4.14
CA LYS A 176 17.77 -16.39 -3.30
C LYS A 176 16.83 -16.13 -2.14
N SER A 177 15.89 -17.04 -1.95
CA SER A 177 14.94 -16.97 -0.83
C SER A 177 14.76 -18.34 -0.21
N ALA A 178 14.55 -18.37 1.10
CA ALA A 178 14.16 -19.58 1.82
C ALA A 178 13.16 -19.21 2.91
N GLY A 179 12.11 -20.02 3.05
CA GLY A 179 11.09 -19.83 4.05
C GLY A 179 10.53 -21.14 4.56
N VAL A 180 10.12 -21.15 5.82
CA VAL A 180 9.36 -22.23 6.44
C VAL A 180 8.26 -21.63 7.30
N ALA A 181 7.07 -22.23 7.20
CA ALA A 181 5.94 -21.95 8.06
C ALA A 181 5.36 -23.27 8.52
N PHE A 182 5.09 -23.41 9.82
CA PHE A 182 4.48 -24.63 10.37
C PHE A 182 3.75 -24.33 11.65
N GLY A 183 2.78 -25.19 11.98
CA GLY A 183 2.01 -25.05 13.20
C GLY A 183 0.94 -26.12 13.33
N GLY A 184 0.18 -26.04 14.41
CA GLY A 184 -0.88 -26.96 14.76
C GLY A 184 -1.19 -26.87 16.25
N PRO A 185 -1.94 -27.84 16.81
CA PRO A 185 -2.22 -27.90 18.23
C PRO A 185 -0.98 -28.33 19.04
N LEU A 186 -0.89 -27.91 20.29
CA LEU A 186 0.10 -28.45 21.22
C LEU A 186 -0.36 -29.85 21.68
N ASP A 187 0.53 -30.84 21.57
CA ASP A 187 0.21 -32.24 21.94
C ASP A 187 -0.36 -32.40 23.35
N GLN A 188 0.10 -31.56 24.30
CA GLN A 188 -0.33 -31.62 25.71
C GLN A 188 -1.58 -30.79 26.02
N ASN A 189 -1.94 -29.87 25.13
CA ASN A 189 -3.11 -29.01 25.28
C ASN A 189 -3.63 -28.58 23.89
N PRO A 190 -4.57 -29.29 23.28
CA PRO A 190 -5.10 -29.01 21.96
C PRO A 190 -5.91 -27.69 21.88
N ASP A 191 -6.32 -27.11 23.03
CA ASP A 191 -6.95 -25.78 23.07
C ASP A 191 -5.96 -24.67 22.73
N ILE A 192 -4.66 -24.99 22.66
CA ILE A 192 -3.62 -24.04 22.22
C ILE A 192 -3.10 -24.50 20.87
N THR A 193 -3.26 -23.64 19.88
CA THR A 193 -2.69 -23.82 18.55
C THR A 193 -1.64 -22.75 18.28
N TYR A 194 -0.61 -23.09 17.51
CA TYR A 194 0.48 -22.17 17.19
C TYR A 194 0.83 -22.22 15.70
N ARG A 195 1.45 -21.12 15.20
CA ARG A 195 2.06 -21.05 13.87
C ARG A 195 3.35 -20.25 13.94
N ILE A 196 4.44 -20.84 13.42
CA ILE A 196 5.77 -20.22 13.36
C ILE A 196 6.12 -20.04 11.90
N VAL A 197 6.63 -18.83 11.57
CA VAL A 197 7.09 -18.47 10.24
C VAL A 197 8.48 -17.88 10.33
N LEU A 198 9.38 -18.39 9.49
CA LEU A 198 10.72 -17.85 9.29
C LEU A 198 10.98 -17.71 7.79
N ARG A 199 11.42 -16.52 7.36
CA ARG A 199 11.72 -16.23 5.95
C ARG A 199 12.96 -15.37 5.83
N LYS A 200 13.78 -15.67 4.82
CA LYS A 200 14.91 -14.83 4.39
C LYS A 200 14.85 -14.67 2.88
N ASP A 201 14.83 -13.42 2.41
CA ASP A 201 14.91 -13.06 1.01
C ASP A 201 16.14 -12.22 0.76
N LYS A 202 16.86 -12.48 -0.35
CA LYS A 202 18.00 -11.72 -0.80
C LYS A 202 18.03 -11.65 -2.33
N ALA A 203 18.35 -10.48 -2.88
CA ALA A 203 18.68 -10.27 -4.29
C ALA A 203 19.77 -9.21 -4.40
N ASP A 204 20.73 -9.37 -5.32
CA ASP A 204 21.81 -8.39 -5.50
C ASP A 204 21.30 -7.08 -6.14
N GLY A 205 20.12 -7.12 -6.78
CA GLY A 205 19.57 -6.01 -7.53
C GLY A 205 20.04 -5.98 -8.98
N PHE A 206 19.41 -5.16 -9.79
CA PHE A 206 19.66 -5.12 -11.23
C PHE A 206 20.50 -3.91 -11.68
N ARG A 207 20.84 -3.00 -10.77
CA ARG A 207 21.70 -1.86 -11.05
C ARG A 207 23.16 -2.20 -10.82
N LYS A 208 24.05 -1.53 -11.57
CA LYS A 208 25.50 -1.67 -11.42
C LYS A 208 26.09 -0.32 -11.07
N ASN A 209 26.78 -0.24 -9.98
CA ASN A 209 27.57 0.93 -9.64
C ASN A 209 28.93 0.84 -10.34
N LEU A 210 29.12 1.70 -11.35
CA LEU A 210 30.34 1.69 -12.18
C LEU A 210 31.53 2.31 -11.45
N TYR A 211 31.30 3.31 -10.60
CA TYR A 211 32.37 3.95 -9.83
C TYR A 211 32.96 3.00 -8.80
N LEU A 212 32.10 2.40 -7.95
CA LEU A 212 32.56 1.42 -6.95
C LEU A 212 32.86 0.03 -7.52
N LYS A 213 32.52 -0.21 -8.81
CA LYS A 213 32.66 -1.52 -9.48
C LYS A 213 31.92 -2.64 -8.73
N ARG A 214 30.69 -2.34 -8.28
CA ARG A 214 29.82 -3.23 -7.50
C ARG A 214 28.48 -3.44 -8.21
N SER A 215 27.85 -4.59 -7.97
CA SER A 215 26.53 -4.95 -8.49
C SER A 215 25.48 -5.20 -7.40
N ASP A 216 25.79 -4.85 -6.15
CA ASP A 216 24.95 -5.10 -4.98
C ASP A 216 24.58 -3.81 -4.21
N THR A 217 24.83 -2.64 -4.82
CA THR A 217 24.51 -1.33 -4.23
C THR A 217 23.01 -0.99 -4.26
N SER A 218 22.22 -1.79 -4.99
CA SER A 218 20.74 -1.75 -5.01
C SER A 218 20.12 -3.09 -4.60
N ARG A 219 20.83 -3.89 -3.78
CA ARG A 219 20.33 -5.18 -3.30
C ARG A 219 19.06 -5.02 -2.50
N LYS A 220 18.25 -6.08 -2.47
CA LYS A 220 17.11 -6.21 -1.55
C LYS A 220 17.40 -7.34 -0.58
N GLU A 221 17.26 -7.09 0.71
CA GLU A 221 17.48 -8.09 1.75
C GLU A 221 16.41 -7.94 2.84
N GLU A 222 15.68 -9.03 3.10
CA GLU A 222 14.59 -9.06 4.09
C GLU A 222 14.67 -10.33 4.92
N SER A 223 14.44 -10.20 6.23
CA SER A 223 14.24 -11.32 7.15
C SER A 223 12.93 -11.12 7.89
N THR A 224 12.09 -12.14 7.92
CA THR A 224 10.81 -12.11 8.64
C THR A 224 10.72 -13.30 9.59
N GLY A 225 10.40 -13.03 10.85
CA GLY A 225 10.03 -14.00 11.86
C GLY A 225 8.65 -13.68 12.42
N ARG A 226 7.76 -14.68 12.55
CA ARG A 226 6.43 -14.49 13.12
C ARG A 226 6.01 -15.70 13.93
N LEU A 227 5.40 -15.44 15.09
CA LEU A 227 4.74 -16.42 15.94
C LEU A 227 3.31 -15.97 16.18
N LYS A 228 2.35 -16.83 15.88
CA LYS A 228 0.95 -16.69 16.31
C LYS A 228 0.60 -17.82 17.28
N VAL A 229 -0.18 -17.50 18.31
CA VAL A 229 -0.73 -18.47 19.26
C VAL A 229 -2.20 -18.15 19.45
N ASN A 230 -3.07 -19.14 19.25
CA ASN A 230 -4.48 -19.07 19.62
C ASN A 230 -4.69 -19.99 20.82
N TRP A 231 -5.39 -19.50 21.83
CA TRP A 231 -5.71 -20.24 23.03
C TRP A 231 -7.22 -20.12 23.34
N GLN A 232 -7.91 -21.24 23.28
CA GLN A 232 -9.29 -21.37 23.76
C GLN A 232 -9.24 -21.54 25.27
N LEU A 233 -9.23 -20.42 26.02
CA LEU A 233 -9.08 -20.43 27.50
C LEU A 233 -10.29 -21.02 28.19
N ALA A 234 -11.51 -20.83 27.64
CA ALA A 234 -12.78 -21.37 28.07
C ALA A 234 -13.74 -21.43 26.89
N GLU A 235 -14.89 -22.10 27.02
CA GLU A 235 -15.89 -22.20 25.93
C GLU A 235 -16.25 -20.83 25.30
N ASN A 236 -16.31 -19.79 26.13
CA ASN A 236 -16.68 -18.43 25.73
C ASN A 236 -15.51 -17.44 25.68
N THR A 237 -14.25 -17.89 25.87
CA THR A 237 -13.09 -16.99 25.94
C THR A 237 -11.96 -17.49 25.07
N LYS A 238 -11.58 -16.68 24.08
CA LYS A 238 -10.46 -16.93 23.19
C LYS A 238 -9.42 -15.83 23.28
N ILE A 239 -8.14 -16.22 23.31
CA ILE A 239 -6.99 -15.32 23.31
C ILE A 239 -6.18 -15.59 22.04
N LYS A 240 -5.79 -14.53 21.33
CA LYS A 240 -4.84 -14.60 20.21
C LYS A 240 -3.64 -13.74 20.53
N PHE A 241 -2.45 -14.29 20.36
CA PHE A 241 -1.19 -13.60 20.56
C PHE A 241 -0.36 -13.63 19.28
N LEU A 242 0.28 -12.50 18.96
CA LEU A 242 1.16 -12.31 17.80
C LEU A 242 2.47 -11.68 18.24
N VAL A 243 3.58 -12.24 17.80
CA VAL A 243 4.90 -11.58 17.77
C VAL A 243 5.43 -11.63 16.35
N SER A 244 5.89 -10.50 15.84
CA SER A 244 6.50 -10.42 14.52
C SER A 244 7.74 -9.55 14.56
N GLN A 245 8.78 -9.97 13.85
CA GLN A 245 9.97 -9.19 13.56
C GLN A 245 10.20 -9.17 12.05
N VAL A 246 10.40 -7.98 11.50
CA VAL A 246 10.83 -7.78 10.11
C VAL A 246 12.08 -6.92 10.10
N ASP A 247 13.07 -7.32 9.31
CA ASP A 247 14.34 -6.62 9.15
C ASP A 247 14.63 -6.47 7.65
N LEU A 248 14.54 -5.22 7.15
CA LEU A 248 14.90 -4.81 5.80
C LEU A 248 16.27 -4.15 5.83
N ASN A 249 17.18 -4.59 4.96
CA ASN A 249 18.55 -4.06 4.89
C ASN A 249 18.93 -3.79 3.42
N ASP A 250 18.24 -2.81 2.83
CA ASP A 250 18.40 -2.46 1.43
C ASP A 250 19.30 -1.22 1.28
N PRO A 251 20.34 -1.23 0.44
CA PRO A 251 21.01 0.01 0.00
C PRO A 251 20.08 0.86 -0.87
N ALA A 252 20.35 2.16 -0.93
CA ALA A 252 19.53 3.16 -1.60
C ALA A 252 20.12 3.71 -2.91
N ASP A 253 21.01 3.00 -3.56
CA ASP A 253 21.64 3.38 -4.86
C ASP A 253 20.70 3.07 -6.03
N ILE A 254 19.67 3.90 -6.17
CA ILE A 254 18.52 3.65 -7.06
C ILE A 254 18.30 4.73 -8.12
N TRP A 255 18.94 5.89 -7.97
CA TRP A 255 18.84 7.00 -8.90
C TRP A 255 20.06 7.07 -9.81
N THR A 256 19.86 7.54 -11.05
CA THR A 256 20.91 7.68 -12.05
C THR A 256 20.74 9.02 -12.77
N ILE A 257 21.85 9.66 -13.08
CA ILE A 257 21.86 10.95 -13.78
C ILE A 257 21.36 10.77 -15.22
N ASP A 258 21.75 9.70 -15.88
CA ASP A 258 21.51 9.43 -17.31
C ASP A 258 20.25 8.58 -17.59
N GLY A 259 19.50 8.20 -16.56
CA GLY A 259 18.31 7.33 -16.69
C GLY A 259 18.64 5.88 -17.05
N SER A 260 19.90 5.46 -17.01
CA SER A 260 20.35 4.07 -17.24
C SER A 260 20.16 3.19 -16.00
N LEU A 261 20.58 1.92 -16.09
CA LEU A 261 20.66 1.02 -14.94
C LEU A 261 22.05 1.06 -14.25
N ASN A 262 22.90 2.01 -14.64
CA ASN A 262 24.24 2.17 -14.08
C ASN A 262 24.27 3.37 -13.15
N THR A 263 24.62 3.17 -11.90
CA THR A 263 24.81 4.23 -10.92
C THR A 263 26.29 4.66 -10.85
N LEU A 264 26.51 5.87 -10.35
CA LEU A 264 27.85 6.47 -10.21
C LEU A 264 28.15 6.89 -8.76
N SER A 265 27.24 6.64 -7.85
CA SER A 265 27.34 7.03 -6.45
C SER A 265 28.60 6.47 -5.78
N ASP A 266 29.32 7.32 -5.06
CA ASP A 266 30.43 6.90 -4.20
C ASP A 266 29.97 6.51 -2.81
N ARG A 267 28.76 7.00 -2.36
CA ARG A 267 28.11 6.71 -1.09
C ARG A 267 26.68 6.20 -1.28
N PRO A 268 26.44 4.93 -1.65
CA PRO A 268 25.13 4.39 -2.05
C PRO A 268 23.98 4.58 -1.06
N GLY A 269 24.26 4.89 0.20
CA GLY A 269 23.22 5.05 1.23
C GLY A 269 22.53 3.75 1.64
N MET A 270 21.50 3.89 2.47
CA MET A 270 20.69 2.81 3.04
C MET A 270 19.22 3.16 3.09
N ASP A 271 18.38 2.17 2.86
CA ASP A 271 16.93 2.20 3.11
C ASP A 271 16.57 0.98 3.94
N SER A 272 16.91 1.03 5.24
CA SER A 272 16.71 -0.08 6.15
C SER A 272 15.55 0.19 7.12
N GLN A 273 14.89 -0.87 7.54
CA GLN A 273 13.82 -0.82 8.53
C GLN A 273 13.82 -2.10 9.36
N LYS A 274 13.94 -1.97 10.68
CA LYS A 274 13.76 -3.08 11.61
C LYS A 274 12.56 -2.80 12.49
N THR A 275 11.57 -3.68 12.42
CA THR A 275 10.31 -3.53 13.16
C THR A 275 10.05 -4.77 14.00
N ASN A 276 9.84 -4.58 15.31
CA ASN A 276 9.31 -5.56 16.24
C ASN A 276 7.85 -5.22 16.56
N SER A 277 6.97 -6.20 16.49
CA SER A 277 5.53 -6.00 16.69
C SER A 277 4.94 -7.03 17.61
N TYR A 278 4.00 -6.59 18.42
CA TYR A 278 3.30 -7.40 19.40
C TYR A 278 1.80 -7.13 19.29
N GLY A 279 1.00 -8.19 19.27
CA GLY A 279 -0.46 -8.11 19.25
C GLY A 279 -1.05 -9.07 20.27
N LEU A 280 -2.06 -8.62 21.00
CA LEU A 280 -2.86 -9.42 21.92
C LEU A 280 -4.34 -9.10 21.67
N LYS A 281 -5.12 -10.13 21.34
CA LYS A 281 -6.58 -10.04 21.20
C LYS A 281 -7.24 -10.96 22.22
N VAL A 282 -8.24 -10.46 22.91
CA VAL A 282 -9.07 -11.22 23.83
C VAL A 282 -10.51 -11.09 23.37
N PHE A 283 -11.18 -12.21 23.17
CA PHE A 283 -12.59 -12.33 22.82
C PHE A 283 -13.32 -13.00 23.96
N HIS A 284 -14.41 -12.40 24.40
CA HIS A 284 -15.28 -13.00 25.41
C HIS A 284 -16.73 -12.87 24.99
N SER A 285 -17.37 -14.01 24.75
CA SER A 285 -18.77 -14.07 24.35
C SER A 285 -19.69 -14.04 25.58
N PHE A 286 -20.57 -13.09 25.60
CA PHE A 286 -21.72 -12.99 26.54
C PHE A 286 -22.99 -13.44 25.84
N ASP A 287 -24.08 -13.52 26.59
CA ASP A 287 -25.38 -13.72 25.99
C ASP A 287 -25.81 -12.45 25.21
N GLY A 288 -25.94 -12.61 23.88
CA GLY A 288 -26.35 -11.55 22.96
C GLY A 288 -25.25 -10.62 22.43
N PHE A 289 -24.00 -10.68 22.93
CA PHE A 289 -22.87 -9.90 22.37
C PHE A 289 -21.51 -10.47 22.71
N GLU A 290 -20.50 -10.13 21.94
CA GLU A 290 -19.09 -10.41 22.21
C GLU A 290 -18.33 -9.13 22.57
N LEU A 291 -17.54 -9.19 23.63
CA LEU A 291 -16.57 -8.15 23.99
C LEU A 291 -15.20 -8.51 23.45
N GLN A 292 -14.57 -7.59 22.75
CA GLN A 292 -13.22 -7.75 22.21
C GLN A 292 -12.30 -6.67 22.79
N SER A 293 -11.12 -7.10 23.22
CA SER A 293 -10.00 -6.21 23.55
C SER A 293 -8.86 -6.48 22.60
N TYR A 294 -8.34 -5.43 22.00
CA TYR A 294 -7.20 -5.50 21.09
C TYR A 294 -6.11 -4.55 21.51
N THR A 295 -4.94 -5.10 21.85
CA THR A 295 -3.73 -4.37 22.23
C THR A 295 -2.65 -4.64 21.20
N SER A 296 -2.00 -3.61 20.67
CA SER A 296 -0.80 -3.77 19.84
C SER A 296 0.28 -2.75 20.17
N SER A 297 1.53 -3.13 19.91
CA SER A 297 2.68 -2.24 20.03
C SER A 297 3.70 -2.56 18.95
N THR A 298 4.31 -1.51 18.40
CA THR A 298 5.43 -1.63 17.45
C THR A 298 6.63 -0.82 17.93
N ASP A 299 7.83 -1.33 17.64
CA ASP A 299 9.12 -0.63 17.82
C ASP A 299 9.88 -0.74 16.50
N THR A 300 10.07 0.39 15.84
CA THR A 300 10.63 0.47 14.48
C THR A 300 11.82 1.40 14.44
N ASN A 301 12.97 0.89 13.96
CA ASN A 301 14.15 1.67 13.64
C ASN A 301 14.29 1.76 12.13
N VAL A 302 14.45 2.95 11.59
CA VAL A 302 14.65 3.23 10.18
C VAL A 302 15.97 3.98 9.99
N ILE A 303 16.77 3.54 9.02
CA ILE A 303 17.90 4.30 8.49
C ILE A 303 17.56 4.60 7.04
N PHE A 304 17.42 5.87 6.72
CA PHE A 304 17.25 6.33 5.36
C PHE A 304 18.36 7.29 5.00
N SER A 305 19.26 6.85 4.13
CA SER A 305 20.36 7.69 3.64
C SER A 305 20.51 7.52 2.15
N TYR A 306 20.97 8.54 1.49
CA TYR A 306 21.16 8.56 0.04
C TYR A 306 22.25 9.54 -0.36
N ASP A 307 22.88 9.22 -1.48
CA ASP A 307 23.73 10.10 -2.23
C ASP A 307 22.85 11.16 -2.93
N ALA A 308 23.00 12.42 -2.55
CA ALA A 308 22.08 13.47 -3.02
C ALA A 308 22.46 14.01 -4.42
N ASP A 309 23.72 13.85 -4.83
CA ASP A 309 24.18 14.21 -6.17
C ASP A 309 24.12 13.03 -7.17
N TRP A 310 23.86 11.80 -6.68
CA TRP A 310 23.80 10.54 -7.45
C TRP A 310 25.07 10.23 -8.23
N GLY A 311 26.18 10.83 -7.84
CA GLY A 311 27.46 10.80 -8.55
C GLY A 311 28.63 10.51 -7.63
N ASN A 312 29.69 11.24 -7.84
CA ASN A 312 30.91 11.24 -7.07
C ASN A 312 31.69 12.52 -7.39
N THR A 313 32.74 12.77 -6.64
CA THR A 313 33.58 13.99 -6.81
C THR A 313 34.10 14.25 -8.22
N ASP A 314 34.16 13.24 -9.08
CA ASP A 314 34.65 13.37 -10.48
C ASP A 314 33.51 13.53 -11.50
N SER A 315 32.24 13.34 -11.10
CA SER A 315 31.08 13.31 -12.02
C SER A 315 30.91 14.62 -12.77
N HIS A 316 31.29 15.74 -12.17
CA HIS A 316 31.11 17.08 -12.73
C HIS A 316 32.44 17.82 -12.96
N PHE A 317 33.56 17.08 -13.09
CA PHE A 317 34.86 17.68 -13.30
C PHE A 317 34.86 18.79 -14.37
N PRO A 318 35.47 20.00 -14.13
CA PRO A 318 36.36 20.33 -13.03
C PRO A 318 35.66 20.81 -11.72
N TYR A 319 34.33 20.87 -11.66
CA TYR A 319 33.59 21.21 -10.46
C TYR A 319 33.51 20.00 -9.53
N VAL A 320 33.62 20.23 -8.23
CA VAL A 320 33.35 19.25 -7.20
C VAL A 320 31.93 19.48 -6.72
N TYR A 321 31.11 18.43 -6.76
CA TYR A 321 29.74 18.45 -6.24
C TYR A 321 29.43 17.06 -5.67
N ASP A 322 29.39 16.95 -4.36
CA ASP A 322 29.27 15.69 -3.60
C ASP A 322 28.46 15.97 -2.34
N TYR A 323 27.31 15.35 -2.21
CA TYR A 323 26.40 15.55 -1.10
C TYR A 323 25.75 14.25 -0.64
N PHE A 324 25.69 14.08 0.69
CA PHE A 324 25.09 12.92 1.32
C PHE A 324 24.11 13.32 2.41
N SER A 325 22.96 12.65 2.49
CA SER A 325 21.95 12.86 3.51
C SER A 325 21.63 11.56 4.23
N GLU A 326 21.55 11.60 5.56
CA GLU A 326 21.15 10.48 6.40
C GLU A 326 20.10 10.91 7.41
N THR A 327 19.06 10.08 7.57
CA THR A 327 18.05 10.23 8.61
C THR A 327 17.93 8.92 9.38
N LEU A 328 18.20 8.98 10.69
CA LEU A 328 17.92 7.91 11.64
C LEU A 328 16.60 8.21 12.33
N ARG A 329 15.68 7.24 12.31
CA ARG A 329 14.35 7.39 12.88
C ARG A 329 14.01 6.23 13.77
N ASP A 330 13.62 6.53 15.01
CA ASP A 330 13.08 5.57 15.97
C ASP A 330 11.60 5.89 16.18
N ARG A 331 10.72 4.92 15.88
CA ARG A 331 9.27 5.04 16.03
C ARG A 331 8.73 3.95 16.93
N LYS A 332 7.88 4.36 17.89
CA LYS A 332 7.12 3.44 18.75
C LYS A 332 5.65 3.78 18.65
N SER A 333 4.81 2.75 18.48
CA SER A 333 3.37 2.89 18.58
C SER A 333 2.80 1.97 19.65
N PHE A 334 1.72 2.44 20.27
CA PHE A 334 0.88 1.64 21.16
C PHE A 334 -0.58 1.89 20.81
N ASN A 335 -1.34 0.83 20.62
CA ASN A 335 -2.76 0.89 20.33
C ASN A 335 -3.54 0.00 21.29
N GLN A 336 -4.64 0.54 21.84
CA GLN A 336 -5.62 -0.18 22.64
C GLN A 336 -7.01 0.09 22.12
N GLU A 337 -7.71 -0.96 21.73
CA GLU A 337 -9.09 -0.87 21.29
C GLU A 337 -9.97 -1.81 22.10
N PHE A 338 -11.15 -1.33 22.48
CA PHE A 338 -12.23 -2.12 23.04
C PHE A 338 -13.45 -1.99 22.15
N ARG A 339 -14.09 -3.11 21.85
CA ARG A 339 -15.35 -3.11 21.11
C ARG A 339 -16.31 -4.16 21.66
N ALA A 340 -17.60 -3.83 21.63
CA ALA A 340 -18.66 -4.77 21.85
C ALA A 340 -19.42 -4.95 20.53
N ILE A 341 -19.72 -6.18 20.19
CA ILE A 341 -20.33 -6.56 18.90
C ILE A 341 -21.55 -7.43 19.22
N SER A 342 -22.74 -7.06 18.75
CA SER A 342 -23.95 -7.87 18.93
C SER A 342 -23.80 -9.24 18.27
N ASP A 343 -24.43 -10.26 18.84
CA ASP A 343 -24.43 -11.60 18.26
C ASP A 343 -25.23 -11.62 16.94
N SER A 344 -24.61 -12.14 15.89
CA SER A 344 -25.24 -12.28 14.57
C SER A 344 -26.23 -13.46 14.50
N ALA A 345 -26.19 -14.42 15.44
CA ALA A 345 -27.10 -15.55 15.47
C ALA A 345 -28.55 -15.14 15.78
N ASP A 346 -28.74 -14.03 16.50
CA ASP A 346 -30.05 -13.44 16.79
C ASP A 346 -30.58 -12.54 15.67
N PHE A 347 -29.69 -12.13 14.74
CA PHE A 347 -30.08 -11.31 13.60
C PHE A 347 -30.98 -12.11 12.65
N LYS A 348 -32.09 -11.54 12.23
CA LYS A 348 -33.15 -12.16 11.43
C LYS A 348 -34.09 -13.12 12.20
N LYS A 349 -33.73 -13.62 13.37
CA LYS A 349 -34.63 -14.47 14.17
C LYS A 349 -35.38 -13.70 15.21
N ASN A 350 -34.67 -12.86 15.99
CA ASN A 350 -35.21 -12.15 17.15
C ASN A 350 -34.93 -10.63 17.11
N SER A 351 -34.03 -10.16 16.25
CA SER A 351 -33.61 -8.77 16.16
C SER A 351 -33.56 -8.31 14.71
N PHE A 352 -33.95 -7.06 14.46
CA PHE A 352 -33.85 -6.39 13.15
C PHE A 352 -32.60 -5.55 13.00
N PHE A 353 -31.72 -5.54 14.01
CA PHE A 353 -30.51 -4.73 14.00
C PHE A 353 -29.30 -5.49 14.56
N GLU A 354 -28.15 -5.21 14.00
CA GLU A 354 -26.82 -5.55 14.51
C GLU A 354 -26.09 -4.26 14.84
N TRP A 355 -25.25 -4.32 15.86
CA TRP A 355 -24.50 -3.15 16.26
C TRP A 355 -23.07 -3.48 16.67
N VAL A 356 -22.19 -2.51 16.46
CA VAL A 356 -20.82 -2.45 17.00
C VAL A 356 -20.68 -1.12 17.71
N ILE A 357 -20.09 -1.11 18.89
CA ILE A 357 -19.67 0.09 19.59
C ILE A 357 -18.25 -0.13 20.14
N GLY A 358 -17.42 0.90 20.07
CA GLY A 358 -16.06 0.77 20.56
C GLY A 358 -15.38 2.09 20.87
N ALA A 359 -14.24 1.97 21.51
CA ALA A 359 -13.31 3.07 21.78
C ALA A 359 -11.89 2.62 21.48
N ASN A 360 -11.07 3.54 21.00
CA ASN A 360 -9.69 3.28 20.64
C ASN A 360 -8.80 4.40 21.17
N TYR A 361 -7.61 4.02 21.63
CA TYR A 361 -6.53 4.91 21.99
C TYR A 361 -5.26 4.51 21.24
N LEU A 362 -4.67 5.42 20.49
CA LEU A 362 -3.41 5.25 19.76
C LEU A 362 -2.41 6.28 20.25
N GLU A 363 -1.23 5.85 20.65
CA GLU A 363 -0.07 6.71 20.93
C GLU A 363 1.04 6.41 19.91
N LEU A 364 1.65 7.46 19.35
CA LEU A 364 2.83 7.38 18.50
C LEU A 364 3.92 8.26 19.06
N LYS A 365 5.13 7.72 19.17
CA LYS A 365 6.36 8.45 19.54
C LYS A 365 7.40 8.26 18.46
N GLU A 366 8.04 9.34 18.08
CA GLU A 366 9.11 9.30 17.09
C GLU A 366 10.24 10.24 17.46
N SER A 367 11.48 9.78 17.26
CA SER A 367 12.67 10.62 17.32
C SER A 367 13.45 10.50 16.01
N ASN A 368 13.93 11.62 15.51
CA ASN A 368 14.73 11.69 14.28
C ASN A 368 16.06 12.37 14.57
N LEU A 369 17.11 11.86 13.91
CA LEU A 369 18.40 12.52 13.76
C LEU A 369 18.67 12.60 12.25
N LYS A 370 18.74 13.83 11.71
CA LYS A 370 19.12 14.09 10.33
C LYS A 370 20.51 14.66 10.29
N GLN A 371 21.34 14.13 9.39
CA GLN A 371 22.71 14.59 9.14
C GLN A 371 22.90 14.76 7.63
N ASP A 372 23.38 15.93 7.25
CA ASP A 372 23.72 16.21 5.86
C ASP A 372 25.18 16.65 5.81
N ASP A 373 25.95 16.15 4.87
CA ASP A 373 27.31 16.60 4.57
C ASP A 373 27.46 16.78 3.06
N GLY A 374 28.23 17.80 2.70
CA GLY A 374 28.44 18.16 1.33
C GLY A 374 29.79 18.82 1.07
N LEU A 375 30.21 18.75 -0.19
CA LEU A 375 31.41 19.42 -0.69
C LEU A 375 31.09 20.02 -2.04
N TYR A 376 31.29 21.34 -2.18
CA TYR A 376 31.14 22.06 -3.45
C TYR A 376 32.42 22.84 -3.76
N GLY A 377 32.90 22.71 -5.00
CA GLY A 377 34.08 23.45 -5.45
C GLY A 377 33.95 23.98 -6.87
N ASP A 378 33.92 25.31 -7.02
CA ASP A 378 34.10 25.98 -8.30
C ASP A 378 35.61 26.11 -8.61
N PRO A 379 36.10 25.62 -9.76
CA PRO A 379 37.52 25.71 -10.11
C PRO A 379 37.98 27.16 -10.30
N SER A 380 37.09 28.09 -10.44
CA SER A 380 37.42 29.53 -10.51
C SER A 380 37.64 30.17 -9.13
N ASP A 381 37.21 29.46 -8.07
CA ASP A 381 37.38 29.93 -6.68
C ASP A 381 38.70 29.40 -6.08
N PRO A 382 39.67 30.30 -5.77
CA PRO A 382 40.96 29.90 -5.21
C PRO A 382 40.84 29.36 -3.78
N TYR A 383 39.71 29.48 -3.11
CA TYR A 383 39.49 29.05 -1.72
C TYR A 383 38.61 27.78 -1.62
N GLY A 384 38.01 27.31 -2.74
CA GLY A 384 37.24 26.09 -2.79
C GLY A 384 38.11 24.81 -2.79
N PRO A 385 37.52 23.62 -2.64
CA PRO A 385 36.10 23.34 -2.41
C PRO A 385 35.63 23.62 -0.98
N TYR A 386 34.35 23.96 -0.83
CA TYR A 386 33.71 24.28 0.42
C TYR A 386 32.98 23.07 1.01
N ALA A 387 33.26 22.74 2.28
CA ALA A 387 32.52 21.73 2.98
C ALA A 387 31.29 22.36 3.68
N SER A 388 30.17 21.68 3.57
CA SER A 388 28.94 22.00 4.28
C SER A 388 28.51 20.80 5.09
N ALA A 389 28.23 20.98 6.40
CA ALA A 389 27.71 19.92 7.25
C ALA A 389 26.60 20.47 8.13
N SER A 390 25.51 19.76 8.22
CA SER A 390 24.42 20.10 9.12
C SER A 390 23.94 18.88 9.91
N SER A 391 23.42 19.13 11.13
CA SER A 391 22.81 18.09 11.95
C SER A 391 21.61 18.67 12.67
N SER A 392 20.49 17.99 12.61
CA SER A 392 19.28 18.32 13.34
C SER A 392 18.66 17.10 13.99
N SER A 393 18.02 17.29 15.14
CA SER A 393 17.28 16.22 15.82
C SER A 393 15.89 16.70 16.18
N SER A 394 14.90 15.79 16.17
CA SER A 394 13.53 16.11 16.54
C SER A 394 12.90 15.02 17.38
N LYS A 395 11.87 15.41 18.13
CA LYS A 395 10.98 14.51 18.88
C LYS A 395 9.55 14.85 18.55
N TYR A 396 8.78 13.83 18.27
CA TYR A 396 7.35 13.89 18.01
C TYR A 396 6.63 12.90 18.91
N LYS A 397 5.52 13.33 19.49
CA LYS A 397 4.59 12.47 20.20
C LYS A 397 3.18 12.87 19.81
N SER A 398 2.33 11.90 19.51
CA SER A 398 0.90 12.15 19.32
C SER A 398 0.07 11.13 20.05
N SER A 399 -1.16 11.52 20.39
CA SER A 399 -2.19 10.64 20.91
C SER A 399 -3.52 10.90 20.20
N ASN A 400 -4.22 9.81 19.89
CA ASN A 400 -5.54 9.81 19.31
C ASN A 400 -6.48 9.06 20.24
N PHE A 401 -7.56 9.69 20.68
CA PHE A 401 -8.66 9.02 21.34
C PHE A 401 -9.89 9.06 20.43
N SER A 402 -10.55 7.93 20.26
CA SER A 402 -11.74 7.88 19.43
C SER A 402 -12.83 6.99 20.01
N VAL A 403 -14.06 7.34 19.70
CA VAL A 403 -15.24 6.50 19.92
C VAL A 403 -15.93 6.28 18.58
N PHE A 404 -16.41 5.06 18.36
CA PHE A 404 -17.04 4.68 17.10
C PHE A 404 -18.19 3.70 17.31
N GLY A 405 -19.04 3.61 16.32
CA GLY A 405 -20.11 2.62 16.30
C GLY A 405 -20.64 2.40 14.90
N ASN A 406 -21.25 1.25 14.71
CA ASN A 406 -21.98 0.86 13.51
C ASN A 406 -23.31 0.26 13.88
N LEU A 407 -24.34 0.58 13.13
CA LEU A 407 -25.68 0.01 13.25
C LEU A 407 -26.14 -0.46 11.88
N ASP A 408 -26.44 -1.74 11.76
CA ASP A 408 -27.08 -2.35 10.60
C ASP A 408 -28.52 -2.66 10.95
N TYR A 409 -29.46 -2.19 10.12
CA TYR A 409 -30.90 -2.36 10.32
C TYR A 409 -31.57 -2.97 9.10
N LEU A 410 -32.32 -4.05 9.28
CA LEU A 410 -33.11 -4.67 8.22
C LEU A 410 -34.45 -3.93 8.07
N LEU A 411 -34.53 -3.09 7.02
CA LEU A 411 -35.75 -2.44 6.61
C LEU A 411 -36.77 -3.44 6.03
N SER A 412 -36.27 -4.51 5.40
CA SER A 412 -37.03 -5.66 4.93
C SER A 412 -36.10 -6.87 4.77
N ALA A 413 -36.64 -8.03 4.45
CA ALA A 413 -35.84 -9.24 4.21
C ALA A 413 -34.75 -9.09 3.13
N SER A 414 -34.88 -8.08 2.25
CA SER A 414 -33.93 -7.85 1.14
C SER A 414 -33.33 -6.44 1.13
N LEU A 415 -33.62 -5.61 2.13
CA LEU A 415 -33.13 -4.23 2.19
C LEU A 415 -32.53 -3.94 3.55
N LYS A 416 -31.22 -3.70 3.59
CA LYS A 416 -30.44 -3.36 4.79
C LYS A 416 -30.02 -1.90 4.72
N PHE A 417 -30.18 -1.19 5.80
CA PHE A 417 -29.61 0.14 6.05
C PHE A 417 -28.44 -0.01 7.01
N SER A 418 -27.34 0.67 6.74
CA SER A 418 -26.17 0.68 7.61
C SER A 418 -25.72 2.11 7.88
N ILE A 419 -25.35 2.40 9.12
CA ILE A 419 -24.76 3.67 9.53
C ILE A 419 -23.60 3.43 10.46
N GLY A 420 -22.43 3.91 10.09
CA GLY A 420 -21.22 3.91 10.90
C GLY A 420 -20.75 5.32 11.17
N LEU A 421 -20.35 5.61 12.40
CA LEU A 421 -19.87 6.92 12.84
C LEU A 421 -18.60 6.74 13.68
N ARG A 422 -17.69 7.70 13.58
CA ARG A 422 -16.50 7.84 14.44
C ARG A 422 -16.25 9.29 14.75
N TRP A 423 -15.94 9.56 16.00
CA TRP A 423 -15.38 10.82 16.47
C TRP A 423 -13.98 10.57 17.01
N GLU A 424 -13.05 11.50 16.74
CA GLU A 424 -11.64 11.37 17.07
C GLU A 424 -11.11 12.71 17.59
N ASP A 425 -10.38 12.64 18.71
CA ASP A 425 -9.64 13.74 19.30
C ASP A 425 -8.15 13.42 19.18
N TRP A 426 -7.41 14.25 18.44
CA TRP A 426 -6.00 14.09 18.17
C TRP A 426 -5.23 15.28 18.71
N GLU A 427 -4.13 14.98 19.36
CA GLU A 427 -3.16 15.96 19.83
C GLU A 427 -1.73 15.50 19.54
N ALA A 428 -0.82 16.44 19.31
CA ALA A 428 0.59 16.14 19.12
C ALA A 428 1.49 17.20 19.75
N ASP A 429 2.68 16.74 20.13
CA ASP A 429 3.79 17.57 20.60
C ASP A 429 5.00 17.33 19.69
N TYR A 430 5.58 18.41 19.17
CA TYR A 430 6.82 18.40 18.40
C TYR A 430 7.81 19.40 18.95
N SER A 431 9.09 19.00 18.97
CA SER A 431 10.21 19.90 19.26
C SER A 431 11.47 19.43 18.54
N ASP A 432 12.35 20.36 18.16
CA ASP A 432 13.61 20.06 17.51
C ASP A 432 14.80 20.86 18.03
N SER A 433 16.00 20.51 17.54
CA SER A 433 17.26 21.19 17.89
C SER A 433 17.39 22.59 17.28
N LEU A 434 16.52 22.96 16.33
CA LEU A 434 16.46 24.29 15.70
C LEU A 434 15.54 25.24 16.49
N GLN A 435 15.04 24.80 17.65
CA GLN A 435 14.10 25.51 18.53
C GLN A 435 12.71 25.72 17.95
N GLU A 436 12.32 24.93 16.94
CA GLU A 436 10.93 24.86 16.50
C GLU A 436 10.13 23.97 17.45
N SER A 437 8.88 24.36 17.73
CA SER A 437 7.94 23.55 18.52
C SER A 437 6.51 23.79 18.04
N PHE A 438 5.72 22.71 17.99
CA PHE A 438 4.32 22.72 17.56
C PHE A 438 3.50 21.81 18.47
N ASN A 439 2.29 22.27 18.81
CA ASN A 439 1.33 21.54 19.62
C ASN A 439 -0.04 21.56 18.94
N PRO A 440 -0.19 20.94 17.75
CA PRO A 440 -1.46 20.92 17.04
C PRO A 440 -2.46 19.99 17.73
N THR A 441 -3.75 20.36 17.63
CA THR A 441 -4.87 19.57 18.12
C THR A 441 -6.01 19.63 17.13
N ASP A 442 -6.62 18.49 16.77
CA ASP A 442 -7.76 18.43 15.86
C ASP A 442 -8.85 17.52 16.42
N LYS A 443 -10.11 17.96 16.20
CA LYS A 443 -11.30 17.15 16.47
C LYS A 443 -11.96 16.82 15.14
N MET A 444 -11.99 15.56 14.82
CA MET A 444 -12.46 15.08 13.51
C MET A 444 -13.62 14.12 13.69
N SER A 445 -14.46 14.05 12.66
CA SER A 445 -15.52 13.05 12.59
C SER A 445 -15.67 12.52 11.18
N GLY A 446 -15.88 11.24 11.09
CA GLY A 446 -16.14 10.53 9.85
C GLY A 446 -17.26 9.52 10.03
N GLY A 447 -17.69 8.96 8.93
CA GLY A 447 -18.74 7.96 8.97
C GLY A 447 -19.11 7.46 7.59
N LYS A 448 -20.03 6.51 7.58
CA LYS A 448 -20.59 5.93 6.37
C LYS A 448 -22.06 5.65 6.57
N ILE A 449 -22.85 5.96 5.57
CA ILE A 449 -24.25 5.57 5.46
C ILE A 449 -24.38 4.75 4.19
N SER A 450 -25.03 3.60 4.26
CA SER A 450 -25.28 2.78 3.09
C SER A 450 -26.65 2.13 3.09
N LEU A 451 -27.15 1.87 1.90
CA LEU A 451 -28.36 1.12 1.62
C LEU A 451 -28.00 -0.05 0.71
N ILE A 452 -28.22 -1.26 1.20
CA ILE A 452 -27.87 -2.49 0.49
C ILE A 452 -29.17 -3.23 0.15
N LYS A 453 -29.37 -3.49 -1.15
CA LYS A 453 -30.54 -4.19 -1.66
C LYS A 453 -30.14 -5.54 -2.27
N ASN A 454 -30.57 -6.62 -1.67
CA ASN A 454 -30.48 -7.95 -2.25
C ASN A 454 -31.55 -8.07 -3.34
N MET A 455 -31.15 -8.07 -4.60
CA MET A 455 -32.03 -8.22 -5.76
C MET A 455 -32.41 -9.68 -5.95
N THR A 456 -31.44 -10.57 -5.77
CA THR A 456 -31.59 -12.03 -5.74
C THR A 456 -30.69 -12.59 -4.64
N ASN A 457 -30.59 -13.91 -4.49
CA ASN A 457 -29.63 -14.55 -3.57
C ASN A 457 -28.18 -14.29 -4.01
N ASP A 458 -27.94 -14.12 -5.32
CA ASP A 458 -26.62 -13.99 -5.92
C ASP A 458 -26.27 -12.56 -6.35
N THR A 459 -27.22 -11.62 -6.21
CA THR A 459 -27.02 -10.24 -6.65
C THR A 459 -27.44 -9.26 -5.56
N ASN A 460 -26.51 -8.42 -5.13
CA ASN A 460 -26.81 -7.25 -4.36
C ASN A 460 -26.38 -5.96 -5.08
N MET A 461 -27.05 -4.88 -4.75
CA MET A 461 -26.69 -3.51 -5.13
C MET A 461 -26.61 -2.66 -3.88
N TYR A 462 -25.67 -1.73 -3.86
CA TYR A 462 -25.58 -0.78 -2.77
C TYR A 462 -25.41 0.66 -3.27
N ALA A 463 -25.87 1.59 -2.45
CA ALA A 463 -25.54 2.99 -2.54
C ALA A 463 -24.94 3.43 -1.21
N SER A 464 -23.82 4.11 -1.22
CA SER A 464 -23.16 4.58 0.00
C SER A 464 -22.69 6.03 -0.11
N LEU A 465 -22.67 6.68 1.05
CA LEU A 465 -22.07 7.98 1.30
C LEU A 465 -21.10 7.81 2.46
N ALA A 466 -19.81 8.08 2.22
CA ALA A 466 -18.78 7.97 3.25
C ALA A 466 -18.01 9.28 3.38
N LYS A 467 -17.77 9.71 4.63
CA LYS A 467 -16.89 10.83 4.96
C LYS A 467 -15.65 10.31 5.67
N GLY A 468 -14.49 10.54 5.04
CA GLY A 468 -13.16 10.33 5.61
C GLY A 468 -12.51 11.65 6.00
N TYR A 469 -11.45 11.55 6.78
CA TYR A 469 -10.64 12.68 7.22
C TYR A 469 -9.19 12.26 7.39
N LYS A 470 -8.30 13.23 7.32
CA LYS A 470 -6.87 13.13 7.57
C LYS A 470 -6.48 14.27 8.48
N GLN A 471 -5.72 14.00 9.51
CA GLN A 471 -5.30 15.01 10.48
C GLN A 471 -4.47 16.11 9.84
N GLY A 472 -4.49 17.31 10.45
CA GLY A 472 -3.61 18.40 10.13
C GLY A 472 -2.16 18.12 10.54
N GLY A 473 -1.32 19.10 10.41
CA GLY A 473 0.09 18.98 10.77
C GLY A 473 0.86 20.28 10.61
N PHE A 474 2.16 20.13 10.42
CA PHE A 474 3.08 21.27 10.33
C PHE A 474 4.26 20.96 9.39
N ASN A 475 4.83 22.01 8.82
CA ASN A 475 6.02 21.99 8.01
C ASN A 475 7.26 22.35 8.84
N LEU A 476 8.42 21.82 8.46
CA LEU A 476 9.69 22.05 9.16
C LEU A 476 10.67 22.82 8.29
N GLY A 477 11.62 23.49 8.97
CA GLY A 477 12.80 24.09 8.33
C GLY A 477 12.56 25.34 7.51
N LEU A 478 11.33 25.85 7.45
CA LEU A 478 11.01 27.06 6.66
C LEU A 478 11.43 28.36 7.37
N GLY A 479 11.60 28.33 8.69
CA GLY A 479 12.01 29.49 9.48
C GLY A 479 13.40 30.02 9.14
N LEU A 480 14.27 29.20 8.57
CA LEU A 480 15.61 29.58 8.14
C LEU A 480 15.63 30.30 6.78
N TYR A 481 14.63 30.11 5.93
CA TYR A 481 14.65 30.54 4.53
C TYR A 481 13.60 31.60 4.15
N THR A 482 12.63 31.87 5.02
CA THR A 482 11.56 32.84 4.74
C THR A 482 11.20 33.62 6.00
N ASN A 483 10.64 34.82 5.84
CA ASN A 483 9.92 35.53 6.92
C ASN A 483 8.61 34.79 7.29
N ALA A 484 8.63 33.45 7.34
CA ALA A 484 7.49 32.62 7.66
C ALA A 484 7.10 32.82 9.13
N THR A 485 5.89 33.28 9.35
CA THR A 485 5.30 33.29 10.69
C THR A 485 4.82 31.86 11.02
N ASN A 486 4.80 31.46 12.30
CA ASN A 486 4.26 30.18 12.75
C ASN A 486 2.89 29.82 12.15
N LYS A 487 2.14 30.81 11.70
CA LYS A 487 0.82 30.66 11.10
C LYS A 487 0.87 30.01 9.69
N ASN A 488 1.99 30.09 8.98
CA ASN A 488 2.18 29.52 7.64
C ASN A 488 2.81 28.12 7.69
N LEU A 489 3.20 27.66 8.86
CA LEU A 489 3.85 26.35 9.05
C LEU A 489 2.86 25.25 9.38
N ALA A 490 1.72 25.58 9.99
CA ALA A 490 0.64 24.61 10.23
C ALA A 490 -0.27 24.47 9.00
N TYR A 491 -0.85 23.30 8.84
CA TYR A 491 -1.91 23.02 7.88
C TYR A 491 -3.04 22.25 8.56
N ASP A 492 -4.27 22.50 8.10
CA ASP A 492 -5.49 21.98 8.68
C ASP A 492 -5.80 20.54 8.21
N PRO A 493 -6.71 19.82 8.87
CA PRO A 493 -7.22 18.52 8.41
C PRO A 493 -7.79 18.58 7.00
N GLU A 494 -7.61 17.48 6.25
CA GLU A 494 -8.25 17.25 4.95
C GLU A 494 -9.46 16.35 5.11
N PHE A 495 -10.52 16.62 4.34
CA PHE A 495 -11.74 15.83 4.32
C PHE A 495 -12.04 15.28 2.93
N LEU A 496 -12.66 14.10 2.89
CA LEU A 496 -13.10 13.43 1.67
C LEU A 496 -14.54 12.96 1.84
N THR A 497 -15.43 13.45 0.99
CA THR A 497 -16.81 12.93 0.86
C THR A 497 -16.90 12.07 -0.39
N ASN A 498 -17.25 10.80 -0.21
CA ASN A 498 -17.28 9.80 -1.28
C ASN A 498 -18.66 9.21 -1.45
N TYR A 499 -19.16 9.22 -2.68
CA TYR A 499 -20.43 8.63 -3.10
C TYR A 499 -20.13 7.39 -3.94
N GLU A 500 -20.79 6.27 -3.66
CA GLU A 500 -20.65 5.04 -4.44
C GLU A 500 -21.98 4.42 -4.80
N LEU A 501 -22.03 3.86 -6.00
CA LEU A 501 -23.05 2.91 -6.44
C LEU A 501 -22.34 1.63 -6.87
N GLY A 502 -22.67 0.53 -6.22
CA GLY A 502 -22.01 -0.74 -6.48
C GLY A 502 -23.01 -1.86 -6.76
N ILE A 503 -22.52 -2.85 -7.49
CA ILE A 503 -23.20 -4.11 -7.74
C ILE A 503 -22.23 -5.26 -7.53
N ASN A 504 -22.64 -6.25 -6.73
CA ASN A 504 -21.95 -7.52 -6.56
C ASN A 504 -22.87 -8.62 -7.05
N THR A 505 -22.43 -9.47 -7.95
CA THR A 505 -23.27 -10.53 -8.51
C THR A 505 -22.47 -11.78 -8.85
N LYS A 506 -23.11 -12.93 -8.64
CA LYS A 506 -22.66 -14.23 -9.14
C LYS A 506 -23.54 -14.60 -10.32
N LEU A 507 -22.93 -14.97 -11.43
CA LEU A 507 -23.59 -15.31 -12.70
C LEU A 507 -23.19 -16.71 -13.16
N LEU A 508 -23.98 -17.31 -14.06
CA LEU A 508 -23.68 -18.60 -14.69
C LEU A 508 -23.44 -19.71 -13.65
N ASP A 509 -24.37 -19.89 -12.70
CA ASP A 509 -24.26 -20.85 -11.60
C ASP A 509 -22.99 -20.67 -10.77
N SER A 510 -22.71 -19.42 -10.39
CA SER A 510 -21.54 -18.97 -9.62
C SER A 510 -20.18 -19.15 -10.29
N ARG A 511 -20.14 -19.44 -11.60
CA ARG A 511 -18.88 -19.50 -12.36
C ARG A 511 -18.29 -18.12 -12.68
N VAL A 512 -19.08 -17.07 -12.58
CA VAL A 512 -18.61 -15.69 -12.76
C VAL A 512 -18.96 -14.89 -11.51
N THR A 513 -17.97 -14.34 -10.87
CA THR A 513 -18.13 -13.30 -9.84
C THR A 513 -17.85 -11.96 -10.46
N PHE A 514 -18.77 -11.02 -10.35
CA PHE A 514 -18.65 -9.67 -10.89
C PHE A 514 -18.89 -8.65 -9.80
N ASN A 515 -18.00 -7.70 -9.68
CA ASN A 515 -18.12 -6.52 -8.84
C ASN A 515 -17.89 -5.27 -9.70
N GLY A 516 -18.84 -4.35 -9.70
CA GLY A 516 -18.79 -3.09 -10.44
C GLY A 516 -19.12 -1.92 -9.53
N VAL A 517 -18.32 -0.86 -9.55
CA VAL A 517 -18.49 0.32 -8.68
C VAL A 517 -18.31 1.60 -9.48
N LEU A 518 -19.28 2.48 -9.41
CA LEU A 518 -19.19 3.88 -9.81
C LEU A 518 -18.93 4.70 -8.56
N PHE A 519 -17.96 5.59 -8.60
CA PHE A 519 -17.63 6.46 -7.47
C PHE A 519 -17.44 7.91 -7.89
N TYR A 520 -17.73 8.81 -6.95
CA TYR A 520 -17.46 10.24 -7.01
C TYR A 520 -16.99 10.71 -5.64
N SER A 521 -15.81 11.30 -5.58
CA SER A 521 -15.18 11.78 -4.36
C SER A 521 -14.91 13.28 -4.47
N ASP A 522 -15.32 14.03 -3.46
CA ASP A 522 -15.07 15.45 -3.30
C ASP A 522 -14.09 15.67 -2.14
N ARG A 523 -12.98 16.38 -2.39
CA ARG A 523 -11.92 16.64 -1.42
C ARG A 523 -11.94 18.10 -1.04
N GLU A 524 -12.04 18.35 0.25
CA GLU A 524 -12.01 19.67 0.87
C GLU A 524 -10.70 19.84 1.64
N ASP A 525 -10.12 21.03 1.60
CA ASP A 525 -8.85 21.37 2.29
C ASP A 525 -7.70 20.40 1.93
N GLN A 526 -7.61 20.06 0.65
CA GLN A 526 -6.65 19.08 0.14
C GLN A 526 -5.22 19.44 0.56
N GLN A 527 -4.56 18.54 1.29
CA GLN A 527 -3.15 18.67 1.66
C GLN A 527 -2.28 18.33 0.45
N VAL A 528 -1.63 19.33 -0.12
CA VAL A 528 -0.74 19.18 -1.28
C VAL A 528 0.69 19.45 -0.88
N LEU A 529 1.58 18.48 -1.13
CA LEU A 529 3.02 18.65 -0.96
C LEU A 529 3.61 19.28 -2.22
N ILE A 530 4.09 20.51 -2.10
CA ILE A 530 4.84 21.23 -3.12
C ILE A 530 6.32 21.16 -2.79
N SER A 531 7.15 21.00 -3.82
CA SER A 531 8.59 21.18 -3.72
C SER A 531 8.99 22.46 -4.42
N THR A 532 9.84 23.24 -3.81
CA THR A 532 10.39 24.47 -4.38
C THR A 532 11.87 24.58 -4.05
N GLN A 533 12.65 25.04 -4.98
CA GLN A 533 14.05 25.35 -4.79
C GLN A 533 14.15 26.84 -4.44
N THR A 534 14.71 27.17 -3.27
CA THR A 534 14.78 28.57 -2.80
C THR A 534 15.93 29.33 -3.44
N ASP A 535 17.01 28.65 -3.81
CA ASP A 535 18.09 29.17 -4.65
C ASP A 535 18.27 28.25 -5.87
N PRO A 536 17.90 28.71 -7.09
CA PRO A 536 18.06 27.92 -8.30
C PRO A 536 19.52 27.54 -8.63
N SER A 537 20.50 28.19 -8.05
CA SER A 537 21.92 27.90 -8.22
C SER A 537 22.46 26.85 -7.24
N ASP A 538 21.68 26.50 -6.19
CA ASP A 538 22.04 25.50 -5.20
C ASP A 538 20.90 24.46 -5.08
N PRO A 539 21.08 23.23 -5.64
CA PRO A 539 20.07 22.18 -5.59
C PRO A 539 19.79 21.69 -4.17
N ASN A 540 20.66 21.93 -3.19
CA ASN A 540 20.46 21.53 -1.80
C ASN A 540 19.50 22.45 -1.05
N THR A 541 19.11 23.58 -1.63
CA THR A 541 18.09 24.49 -1.07
C THR A 541 16.65 24.05 -1.39
N PHE A 542 16.45 22.78 -1.63
CA PHE A 542 15.14 22.21 -1.92
C PHE A 542 14.28 22.18 -0.65
N SER A 543 13.09 22.79 -0.72
CA SER A 543 12.13 22.86 0.38
C SER A 543 10.84 22.15 0.00
N PHE A 544 10.28 21.41 0.94
CA PHE A 544 8.99 20.76 0.81
C PHE A 544 7.98 21.44 1.73
N LEU A 545 6.86 21.88 1.16
CA LEU A 545 5.80 22.57 1.88
C LEU A 545 4.46 21.87 1.64
N THR A 546 3.82 21.44 2.73
CA THR A 546 2.44 20.97 2.68
C THR A 546 1.50 22.15 2.97
N GLN A 547 0.49 22.32 2.14
CA GLN A 547 -0.53 23.37 2.28
C GLN A 547 -1.92 22.79 2.03
N ASN A 548 -2.94 23.33 2.70
CA ASN A 548 -4.34 23.14 2.33
C ASN A 548 -4.64 24.08 1.15
N ALA A 549 -4.22 23.69 -0.04
CA ALA A 549 -4.11 24.62 -1.15
C ALA A 549 -5.21 24.47 -2.19
N ALA A 550 -5.95 23.35 -2.18
CA ALA A 550 -6.85 23.02 -3.27
C ALA A 550 -8.07 22.23 -2.79
N GLU A 551 -9.13 22.34 -3.56
CA GLU A 551 -10.18 21.32 -3.62
C GLU A 551 -9.84 20.32 -4.72
N GLY A 552 -10.33 19.10 -4.63
CA GLY A 552 -10.08 18.07 -5.63
C GLY A 552 -11.32 17.21 -5.87
N VAL A 553 -11.51 16.77 -7.11
CA VAL A 553 -12.56 15.83 -7.47
C VAL A 553 -11.94 14.60 -8.12
N ASN A 554 -12.33 13.43 -7.64
CA ASN A 554 -11.90 12.14 -8.16
C ASN A 554 -13.14 11.29 -8.45
N HIS A 555 -13.32 10.82 -9.68
CA HIS A 555 -14.47 9.99 -10.03
C HIS A 555 -14.10 8.93 -11.06
N GLY A 556 -14.86 7.88 -11.11
CA GLY A 556 -14.54 6.81 -12.04
C GLY A 556 -15.39 5.56 -11.91
N LEU A 557 -14.87 4.52 -12.55
CA LEU A 557 -15.46 3.19 -12.62
C LEU A 557 -14.41 2.15 -12.23
N GLU A 558 -14.81 1.17 -11.43
CA GLU A 558 -14.01 0.01 -11.07
C GLU A 558 -14.79 -1.25 -11.38
N ILE A 559 -14.14 -2.20 -12.03
CA ILE A 559 -14.70 -3.52 -12.37
C ILE A 559 -13.70 -4.58 -11.92
N ASN A 560 -14.19 -5.57 -11.18
CA ASN A 560 -13.45 -6.79 -10.87
C ASN A 560 -14.34 -7.96 -11.29
N MET A 561 -13.78 -8.90 -12.03
CA MET A 561 -14.50 -10.07 -12.53
C MET A 561 -13.57 -11.28 -12.50
N ASP A 562 -14.01 -12.34 -11.84
CA ASP A 562 -13.38 -13.65 -11.86
C ASP A 562 -14.31 -14.61 -12.56
N MET A 563 -13.77 -15.49 -13.40
CA MET A 563 -14.54 -16.38 -14.26
C MET A 563 -13.90 -17.76 -14.37
N ASP A 564 -14.63 -18.80 -13.99
CA ASP A 564 -14.31 -20.19 -14.30
C ASP A 564 -14.92 -20.56 -15.65
N ILE A 565 -14.08 -20.52 -16.68
CA ILE A 565 -14.49 -20.84 -18.05
C ILE A 565 -14.84 -22.34 -18.15
N ASN A 566 -14.01 -23.17 -17.52
CA ASN A 566 -14.25 -24.60 -17.33
C ASN A 566 -13.35 -25.11 -16.19
N GLN A 567 -13.40 -26.42 -15.87
CA GLN A 567 -12.63 -27.04 -14.78
C GLN A 567 -11.10 -26.83 -14.86
N SER A 568 -10.56 -26.53 -16.03
CA SER A 568 -9.13 -26.37 -16.25
C SER A 568 -8.71 -24.95 -16.62
N LEU A 569 -9.66 -24.04 -16.84
CA LEU A 569 -9.36 -22.69 -17.31
C LEU A 569 -10.18 -21.67 -16.57
N SER A 570 -9.52 -20.77 -15.88
CA SER A 570 -10.10 -19.57 -15.28
C SER A 570 -9.47 -18.30 -15.82
N ALA A 571 -10.17 -17.18 -15.69
CA ALA A 571 -9.73 -15.87 -16.10
C ALA A 571 -10.13 -14.83 -15.05
N PHE A 572 -9.35 -13.74 -14.96
CA PHE A 572 -9.78 -12.56 -14.23
C PHE A 572 -9.62 -11.29 -15.06
N VAL A 573 -10.47 -10.32 -14.77
CA VAL A 573 -10.46 -9.00 -15.40
C VAL A 573 -10.65 -7.94 -14.30
N ASN A 574 -9.64 -7.12 -14.06
CA ASN A 574 -9.69 -5.98 -13.16
C ASN A 574 -9.46 -4.71 -13.96
N LEU A 575 -10.41 -3.77 -13.95
CA LEU A 575 -10.37 -2.52 -14.71
C LEU A 575 -10.62 -1.34 -13.79
N GLY A 576 -9.88 -0.26 -13.97
CA GLY A 576 -10.08 1.03 -13.33
C GLY A 576 -10.03 2.15 -14.35
N ILE A 577 -11.06 2.98 -14.33
CA ILE A 577 -11.09 4.26 -15.02
C ILE A 577 -11.16 5.33 -13.95
N LEU A 578 -10.24 6.28 -13.97
CA LEU A 578 -10.11 7.32 -12.98
C LEU A 578 -9.95 8.67 -13.66
N LYS A 579 -10.78 9.62 -13.31
CA LYS A 579 -10.57 11.01 -13.64
C LYS A 579 -10.40 11.80 -12.35
N THR A 580 -9.32 12.53 -12.25
CA THR A 580 -9.01 13.41 -11.12
C THR A 580 -8.83 14.82 -11.63
N GLU A 581 -9.20 15.81 -10.82
CA GLU A 581 -9.11 17.22 -11.18
C GLU A 581 -8.73 18.03 -9.94
N ILE A 582 -7.74 18.89 -10.09
CA ILE A 582 -7.38 19.91 -9.10
C ILE A 582 -8.31 21.10 -9.31
N LYS A 583 -8.96 21.60 -8.25
CA LYS A 583 -9.85 22.75 -8.25
C LYS A 583 -9.41 23.78 -7.22
N ASN A 584 -9.78 25.03 -7.47
CA ASN A 584 -9.67 26.14 -6.51
C ASN A 584 -8.30 26.28 -5.82
N TRP A 585 -7.19 26.13 -6.59
CA TRP A 585 -5.85 26.31 -6.04
C TRP A 585 -5.36 27.76 -6.29
N GLN A 586 -5.61 28.66 -5.34
CA GLN A 586 -5.36 30.10 -5.51
C GLN A 586 -3.91 30.45 -5.85
N SER A 587 -2.92 29.75 -5.28
CA SER A 587 -1.49 30.01 -5.54
C SER A 587 -0.96 29.35 -6.82
N ARG A 588 -1.70 28.39 -7.41
CA ARG A 588 -1.31 27.60 -8.57
C ARG A 588 -2.50 27.42 -9.54
N GLN A 589 -3.09 28.54 -9.96
CA GLN A 589 -4.19 28.54 -10.95
C GLN A 589 -3.79 27.87 -12.29
N ASP A 590 -2.50 27.80 -12.59
CA ASP A 590 -1.95 27.07 -13.73
C ASP A 590 -2.21 25.56 -13.68
N LEU A 591 -2.53 25.02 -12.52
CA LEU A 591 -2.83 23.59 -12.30
C LEU A 591 -4.33 23.27 -12.21
N GLU A 592 -5.20 24.28 -12.18
CA GLU A 592 -6.64 24.07 -12.17
C GLU A 592 -7.10 23.31 -13.43
N GLY A 593 -7.97 22.32 -13.23
CA GLY A 593 -8.43 21.41 -14.29
C GLY A 593 -7.46 20.30 -14.64
N ARG A 594 -6.22 20.30 -14.09
CA ARG A 594 -5.22 19.26 -14.31
C ARG A 594 -5.50 18.02 -13.45
N ALA A 595 -5.18 16.83 -13.97
CA ALA A 595 -5.20 15.59 -13.18
C ALA A 595 -4.14 15.65 -12.08
N GLN A 596 -4.48 15.04 -10.92
CA GLN A 596 -3.59 14.90 -9.77
C GLN A 596 -2.39 14.00 -10.12
N ALA A 597 -1.31 14.13 -9.37
CA ALA A 597 -0.11 13.31 -9.58
C ALA A 597 -0.34 11.85 -9.14
N HIS A 598 0.37 10.92 -9.79
CA HIS A 598 0.26 9.47 -9.57
C HIS A 598 -1.16 8.90 -9.70
N ALA A 599 -1.98 9.53 -10.53
CA ALA A 599 -3.36 9.15 -10.82
C ALA A 599 -3.53 8.75 -12.30
N PRO A 600 -3.09 7.55 -12.72
CA PRO A 600 -3.29 7.09 -14.09
C PRO A 600 -4.78 7.00 -14.40
N GLU A 601 -5.19 7.57 -15.55
CA GLU A 601 -6.59 7.59 -15.98
C GLU A 601 -7.17 6.19 -16.24
N ARG A 602 -6.32 5.26 -16.65
CA ARG A 602 -6.69 3.87 -16.91
C ARG A 602 -5.65 2.95 -16.31
N SER A 603 -6.14 1.96 -15.59
CA SER A 603 -5.35 0.85 -15.05
C SER A 603 -6.12 -0.44 -15.25
N TYR A 604 -5.42 -1.54 -15.56
CA TYR A 604 -6.04 -2.84 -15.75
C TYR A 604 -5.08 -3.97 -15.39
N ALA A 605 -5.67 -5.09 -14.99
CA ALA A 605 -5.02 -6.37 -14.89
C ALA A 605 -5.93 -7.44 -15.49
N LEU A 606 -5.38 -8.23 -16.39
CA LEU A 606 -6.08 -9.32 -17.09
C LEU A 606 -5.25 -10.58 -16.92
N GLY A 607 -5.85 -11.69 -16.56
CA GLY A 607 -5.12 -12.93 -16.41
C GLY A 607 -5.90 -14.16 -16.85
N LEU A 608 -5.13 -15.19 -17.20
CA LEU A 608 -5.61 -16.53 -17.52
C LEU A 608 -4.83 -17.55 -16.70
N ASN A 609 -5.55 -18.47 -16.05
CA ASN A 609 -4.98 -19.61 -15.37
C ASN A 609 -5.47 -20.87 -16.05
N TRP A 610 -4.56 -21.67 -16.57
CA TRP A 610 -4.87 -22.90 -17.28
C TRP A 610 -4.18 -24.10 -16.61
N ALA A 611 -4.98 -25.05 -16.13
CA ALA A 611 -4.52 -26.29 -15.52
C ALA A 611 -4.87 -27.49 -16.44
N PRO A 612 -4.08 -27.76 -17.51
CA PRO A 612 -4.40 -28.80 -18.48
C PRO A 612 -4.41 -30.20 -17.87
N THR A 613 -3.76 -30.40 -16.76
CA THR A 613 -3.77 -31.65 -15.97
C THR A 613 -3.83 -31.32 -14.48
N SER A 614 -4.14 -32.31 -13.64
CA SER A 614 -4.06 -32.17 -12.18
C SER A 614 -2.64 -31.86 -11.64
N HIS A 615 -1.63 -31.92 -12.51
CA HIS A 615 -0.22 -31.77 -12.12
C HIS A 615 0.43 -30.53 -12.72
N THR A 616 -0.14 -29.90 -13.72
CA THR A 616 0.47 -28.78 -14.43
C THR A 616 -0.47 -27.59 -14.50
N TYR A 617 0.06 -26.41 -14.32
CA TYR A 617 -0.67 -25.17 -14.55
C TYR A 617 0.20 -24.12 -15.23
N LEU A 618 -0.46 -23.22 -15.93
CA LEU A 618 0.07 -22.04 -16.58
C LEU A 618 -0.74 -20.84 -16.12
N ALA A 619 -0.10 -19.82 -15.57
CA ALA A 619 -0.72 -18.51 -15.34
C ALA A 619 -0.01 -17.46 -16.19
N ILE A 620 -0.78 -16.63 -16.86
CA ILE A 620 -0.29 -15.47 -17.59
C ILE A 620 -1.14 -14.27 -17.22
N ASP A 621 -0.51 -13.15 -16.92
CA ASP A 621 -1.19 -11.89 -16.67
C ASP A 621 -0.58 -10.72 -17.43
N PHE A 622 -1.44 -9.75 -17.72
CA PHE A 622 -1.12 -8.49 -18.36
C PHE A 622 -1.60 -7.37 -17.46
N THR A 623 -0.68 -6.53 -17.00
CA THR A 623 -1.02 -5.36 -16.19
C THR A 623 -0.59 -4.09 -16.90
N GLY A 624 -1.46 -3.09 -16.95
CA GLY A 624 -1.16 -1.86 -17.66
C GLY A 624 -1.67 -0.61 -16.97
N LYS A 625 -0.93 0.48 -17.19
CA LYS A 625 -1.29 1.82 -16.72
C LYS A 625 -1.10 2.86 -17.82
N SER A 626 -2.03 3.80 -17.92
CA SER A 626 -1.85 5.00 -18.77
C SER A 626 -0.80 5.93 -18.15
N SER A 627 -0.33 6.90 -18.92
CA SER A 627 0.57 7.96 -18.44
C SER A 627 -0.07 8.75 -17.28
N PHE A 628 0.75 9.19 -16.32
CA PHE A 628 0.33 9.99 -15.18
C PHE A 628 1.39 11.06 -14.87
N TYR A 629 0.98 12.15 -14.22
CA TYR A 629 1.90 13.17 -13.74
C TYR A 629 2.73 12.65 -12.56
N TYR A 630 4.02 12.98 -12.51
CA TYR A 630 4.90 12.60 -11.40
C TYR A 630 4.73 13.47 -10.17
N SER A 631 4.32 14.71 -10.33
CA SER A 631 4.26 15.70 -9.25
C SER A 631 3.16 16.73 -9.51
N ASP A 632 2.72 17.41 -8.46
CA ASP A 632 1.92 18.60 -8.54
C ASP A 632 2.78 19.87 -8.71
N SER A 633 4.11 19.75 -8.64
CA SER A 633 5.05 20.87 -8.82
C SER A 633 5.42 21.13 -10.29
N HIS A 634 5.29 20.12 -11.18
CA HIS A 634 5.66 20.23 -12.59
C HIS A 634 4.75 19.37 -13.50
N ASN A 635 4.82 19.59 -14.81
CA ASN A 635 3.93 18.97 -15.80
C ASN A 635 4.52 17.71 -16.49
N ASN A 636 5.64 17.17 -16.01
CA ASN A 636 6.23 15.96 -16.57
C ASN A 636 5.40 14.72 -16.22
N LYS A 637 5.28 13.80 -17.20
CA LYS A 637 4.48 12.58 -17.11
C LYS A 637 5.30 11.33 -17.38
N SER A 638 4.88 10.23 -16.76
CA SER A 638 5.32 8.89 -17.14
C SER A 638 4.84 8.53 -18.55
N LYS A 639 5.46 7.54 -19.16
CA LYS A 639 4.89 6.85 -20.34
C LYS A 639 3.84 5.84 -19.86
N SER A 640 2.90 5.48 -20.74
CA SER A 640 2.02 4.34 -20.54
C SER A 640 2.82 3.05 -20.77
N TYR A 641 2.48 1.98 -20.04
CA TYR A 641 3.17 0.71 -20.15
C TYR A 641 2.23 -0.49 -19.95
N VAL A 642 2.68 -1.65 -20.39
CA VAL A 642 2.03 -2.94 -20.17
C VAL A 642 3.09 -3.93 -19.74
N LEU A 643 2.93 -4.54 -18.59
CA LEU A 643 3.79 -5.61 -18.10
C LEU A 643 3.11 -6.95 -18.34
N THR A 644 3.87 -7.95 -18.74
CA THR A 644 3.38 -9.32 -18.93
C THR A 644 4.18 -10.24 -18.04
N ASN A 645 3.46 -11.06 -17.26
CA ASN A 645 4.06 -12.04 -16.37
C ASN A 645 3.60 -13.45 -16.74
N LEU A 646 4.44 -14.43 -16.46
CA LEU A 646 4.20 -15.84 -16.76
C LEU A 646 4.63 -16.70 -15.58
N ASN A 647 3.79 -17.68 -15.22
CA ASN A 647 4.11 -18.71 -14.25
C ASN A 647 3.74 -20.09 -14.79
N LEU A 648 4.70 -21.03 -14.77
CA LEU A 648 4.54 -22.43 -15.14
C LEU A 648 4.76 -23.29 -13.91
N GLY A 649 3.75 -24.03 -13.49
CA GLY A 649 3.82 -24.87 -12.31
C GLY A 649 3.68 -26.36 -12.63
N TYR A 650 4.36 -27.17 -11.82
CA TYR A 650 4.22 -28.62 -11.79
C TYR A 650 4.04 -29.10 -10.34
N VAL A 651 2.88 -29.68 -10.05
CA VAL A 651 2.52 -30.17 -8.73
C VAL A 651 2.56 -31.71 -8.75
N LYS A 652 3.28 -32.30 -7.81
CA LYS A 652 3.30 -33.74 -7.61
C LYS A 652 3.36 -34.08 -6.14
N ASN A 653 2.33 -34.77 -5.66
CA ASN A 653 2.13 -34.99 -4.24
C ASN A 653 2.14 -33.65 -3.49
N ASN A 654 3.03 -33.52 -2.50
CA ASN A 654 3.19 -32.31 -1.67
C ASN A 654 4.21 -31.31 -2.25
N TRP A 655 4.78 -31.59 -3.42
CA TRP A 655 5.77 -30.72 -4.06
C TRP A 655 5.15 -29.85 -5.16
N ASN A 656 5.47 -28.56 -5.15
CA ASN A 656 5.16 -27.62 -6.21
C ASN A 656 6.45 -26.99 -6.75
N TYR A 657 6.67 -27.11 -8.05
CA TYR A 657 7.79 -26.54 -8.81
C TYR A 657 7.25 -25.43 -9.72
N GLU A 658 7.75 -24.23 -9.60
CA GLU A 658 7.27 -23.05 -10.32
C GLU A 658 8.42 -22.37 -11.05
N LEU A 659 8.33 -22.32 -12.39
CA LEU A 659 9.18 -21.47 -13.22
C LEU A 659 8.38 -20.21 -13.54
N TRP A 660 8.87 -19.06 -13.10
CA TRP A 660 8.18 -17.80 -13.28
C TRP A 660 9.05 -16.76 -13.98
N ALA A 661 8.40 -15.87 -14.75
CA ALA A 661 9.03 -14.73 -15.39
C ALA A 661 8.13 -13.51 -15.23
N ARG A 662 8.67 -12.39 -14.75
CA ARG A 662 8.01 -11.09 -14.64
C ARG A 662 8.58 -10.15 -15.67
N ASN A 663 7.73 -9.24 -16.17
CA ASN A 663 8.09 -8.32 -17.23
C ASN A 663 8.83 -9.05 -18.37
N ILE A 664 8.21 -10.11 -18.92
CA ILE A 664 8.87 -11.05 -19.85
C ILE A 664 9.41 -10.36 -21.10
N PHE A 665 8.78 -9.24 -21.51
CA PHE A 665 9.21 -8.45 -22.67
C PHE A 665 10.26 -7.39 -22.36
N ASP A 666 10.69 -7.29 -21.09
CA ASP A 666 11.68 -6.31 -20.61
C ASP A 666 11.25 -4.88 -20.88
N GLU A 667 9.94 -4.60 -20.71
CA GLU A 667 9.35 -3.30 -20.93
C GLU A 667 9.94 -2.28 -19.96
N TYR A 668 10.38 -1.15 -20.51
CA TYR A 668 10.84 -0.01 -19.71
C TYR A 668 9.64 0.77 -19.19
N TYR A 669 9.54 0.93 -17.90
CA TYR A 669 8.52 1.76 -17.25
C TYR A 669 9.09 2.54 -16.09
N SER A 670 8.47 3.67 -15.79
CA SER A 670 8.90 4.56 -14.71
C SER A 670 7.89 4.58 -13.57
N VAL A 671 8.39 4.48 -12.34
CA VAL A 671 7.58 4.47 -11.11
C VAL A 671 7.64 5.79 -10.34
N ARG A 672 8.63 6.65 -10.64
CA ARG A 672 8.81 7.97 -10.03
C ARG A 672 9.56 8.89 -10.98
N GLY A 673 9.32 10.19 -10.91
CA GLY A 673 10.09 11.20 -11.61
C GLY A 673 10.30 12.44 -10.75
N PHE A 674 11.51 13.01 -10.82
CA PHE A 674 11.87 14.30 -10.25
C PHE A 674 12.27 15.25 -11.38
N TYR A 675 11.94 16.53 -11.21
CA TYR A 675 12.30 17.57 -12.17
C TYR A 675 12.94 18.73 -11.41
N PHE A 676 14.26 18.81 -11.48
CA PHE A 676 15.09 19.83 -10.83
C PHE A 676 16.50 19.80 -11.42
N GLY A 677 17.32 20.78 -11.07
CA GLY A 677 18.73 20.78 -11.47
C GLY A 677 19.58 20.01 -10.46
N ASN A 678 20.29 18.97 -10.91
CA ASN A 678 21.23 18.18 -10.09
C ASN A 678 22.65 18.11 -10.69
N GLU A 679 22.90 18.74 -11.80
CA GLU A 679 24.17 18.64 -12.51
C GLU A 679 24.92 19.97 -12.49
N ALA A 680 26.03 20.02 -11.73
CA ALA A 680 26.92 21.18 -11.68
C ALA A 680 27.58 21.42 -13.06
N PRO A 681 27.94 22.66 -13.43
CA PRO A 681 27.83 23.90 -12.63
C PRO A 681 26.52 24.66 -12.84
N ASN A 682 25.71 24.30 -13.83
CA ASN A 682 24.60 25.12 -14.28
C ASN A 682 23.28 24.71 -13.63
N PHE A 683 23.19 23.54 -13.02
CA PHE A 683 21.99 23.01 -12.37
C PHE A 683 20.71 23.19 -13.18
N ILE A 684 20.78 22.79 -14.45
CA ILE A 684 19.65 22.93 -15.39
C ILE A 684 18.57 21.93 -15.01
N ASP A 685 17.34 22.40 -14.88
CA ASP A 685 16.17 21.55 -14.61
C ASP A 685 16.07 20.40 -15.62
N THR A 686 16.21 19.21 -15.13
CA THR A 686 16.20 17.94 -15.89
C THR A 686 15.20 16.98 -15.29
N LEU A 687 14.52 16.17 -16.13
CA LEU A 687 13.65 15.11 -15.67
C LEU A 687 14.47 13.84 -15.39
N TYR A 688 14.54 13.46 -14.15
CA TYR A 688 15.14 12.21 -13.70
C TYR A 688 14.03 11.19 -13.40
N GLU A 689 14.11 10.01 -14.02
CA GLU A 689 13.10 8.97 -13.89
C GLU A 689 13.68 7.74 -13.18
N ARG A 690 12.99 7.27 -12.15
CA ARG A 690 13.26 5.98 -11.56
C ARG A 690 12.56 4.89 -12.34
N GLN A 691 13.34 3.97 -12.88
CA GLN A 691 12.85 2.80 -13.59
C GLN A 691 12.29 1.75 -12.62
N GLY A 692 11.22 1.10 -13.02
CA GLY A 692 10.71 -0.12 -12.40
C GLY A 692 11.59 -1.33 -12.71
N ASP A 693 11.21 -2.49 -12.17
CA ASP A 693 12.01 -3.70 -12.27
C ASP A 693 12.06 -4.23 -13.73
N PRO A 694 13.25 -4.54 -14.27
CA PRO A 694 13.38 -5.16 -15.58
C PRO A 694 12.89 -6.62 -15.54
N ARG A 695 13.02 -7.35 -16.66
CA ARG A 695 12.67 -8.77 -16.73
C ARG A 695 13.39 -9.57 -15.64
N HIS A 696 12.59 -10.31 -14.87
CA HIS A 696 13.05 -11.14 -13.78
C HIS A 696 12.52 -12.57 -13.95
N ILE A 697 13.43 -13.55 -13.95
CA ILE A 697 13.10 -14.97 -14.13
C ILE A 697 13.60 -15.73 -12.91
N GLY A 698 12.82 -16.71 -12.45
CA GLY A 698 13.22 -17.53 -11.32
C GLY A 698 12.49 -18.87 -11.25
N LEU A 699 13.01 -19.73 -10.36
CA LEU A 699 12.48 -21.03 -10.00
C LEU A 699 12.16 -21.03 -8.51
N SER A 700 10.95 -21.41 -8.15
CA SER A 700 10.54 -21.67 -6.77
C SER A 700 10.20 -23.15 -6.59
N ILE A 701 10.59 -23.72 -5.47
CA ILE A 701 10.23 -25.08 -5.08
C ILE A 701 9.59 -24.99 -3.70
N ARG A 702 8.36 -25.51 -3.59
CA ARG A 702 7.59 -25.54 -2.36
C ARG A 702 7.25 -26.98 -1.99
N TYR A 703 7.27 -27.25 -0.71
CA TYR A 703 6.82 -28.52 -0.11
C TYR A 703 5.80 -28.21 0.99
N ASP A 704 4.60 -28.73 0.83
CA ASP A 704 3.51 -28.62 1.83
C ASP A 704 3.41 -29.96 2.58
N PHE A 705 3.26 -29.95 3.93
CA PHE A 705 3.26 -31.12 4.79
C PHE A 705 2.29 -31.01 5.95
#